data_c00d7c1e295c334818990211ab4280e8
#
_entry.id   c00d7c1e295c334818990211ab4280e8
#
_cell.length_a   1.000
_cell.length_b   1.000
_cell.length_c   1.000
_cell.angle_alpha   90.00
_cell.angle_beta   90.00
_cell.angle_gamma   90.00
#
_symmetry.space_group_name_H-M   'P 1'
#
loop_
_entity.id
_entity.type
_entity.pdbx_description
1 polymer ?
#
loop_
_entity_poly.entity_id
_entity_poly.type
_entity_poly.pdbx_seq_one_letter_code
_entity_poly.pdbx_strand_id
1 'polypeptide(L)'
;MHSAKSKSLIFIGLLFNCLEMIFSSNAGFSMSIYNVTSQSIYLRWPKFSGASSYRVTATAVNTVGHSLLAHFSDVTLKGTLTSLIPNTIYAIQAEAIDKNGIILAETQIMQSTAPDIPVIDKAYSKLSNSITVEWRAVPGATSYLLTAQDGDSFIETVVTNSPGTLTGLKPATLYRVTIRSINSGGKSQPSPFRRAKTVLAAPILSVSSPSCDSIAVSWKAVYMAAGFSVSLMRSDGLGRMLKENTTNTSLIFTNLDPGTLYTIKAYAWNVNGIPGDDFTYNQRTSPNAPADVQVAFNSGALRAIVSWMPTEGALTYSVTASSGLLKLKCNTSSASCMVPSLQCSSEYYVSVTAYNDAGSSNPTDAVSLKTIPCAPVNISVEGDEPGHLLVSWSSVNFGHYYVVFVKSDDGLEVHCNTSHTQCHFQSDCGFTYFISVFAYNKAGQSPLGNVLNYSTAPCCPSDFRAVLVASDTVEVTWAPVRGAEMYETRALGGSGVVRCNDTATACTLSALPCNTRYNITVYSFSEARGSNTSCASKYVATAPCSPEIKSISKEALSAISVHWQSNNEEATYIVTARGEAGLWHCTSSGNSCTLIHLPCGSAFSVSAIARSPAGQSLPSYSVPLETGACCPSGVKLYRLGNNGIRVYWRASDETINYNTDLHGSKGNFTCTPSSGLSHCDITEIPCGDVYTVVVSPVTDKGPNLTFCPKKIYSVTCSGSSVGMVIYRGKSNAEQHI
;
A
#
# COMPACT_ATOMS: atom_id res chain seq x y z
N MET A 1 -22.24 10.96 4.01
CA MET A 1 -22.66 11.56 2.74
C MET A 1 -24.17 11.62 2.71
N HIS A 2 -24.65 12.80 2.57
CA HIS A 2 -26.01 13.29 2.69
C HIS A 2 -27.14 12.41 2.13
N SER A 3 -28.11 12.11 2.99
CA SER A 3 -29.44 11.63 2.61
C SER A 3 -30.41 12.78 2.81
N ALA A 4 -30.99 13.22 1.72
CA ALA A 4 -32.07 14.19 1.69
C ALA A 4 -33.40 13.50 2.05
N LYS A 5 -34.02 13.94 3.11
CA LYS A 5 -35.42 13.62 3.44
C LYS A 5 -36.35 14.43 2.55
N SER A 6 -37.02 13.78 1.64
CA SER A 6 -38.19 14.34 0.95
C SER A 6 -39.45 13.99 1.75
N LYS A 7 -40.05 15.01 2.36
CA LYS A 7 -41.43 14.95 2.87
C LYS A 7 -42.36 15.25 1.73
N SER A 8 -43.05 14.23 1.23
CA SER A 8 -44.17 14.42 0.31
C SER A 8 -45.45 14.55 1.13
N LEU A 9 -45.97 15.76 1.28
CA LEU A 9 -47.35 16.02 1.69
C LEU A 9 -48.22 15.76 0.49
N ILE A 10 -49.02 14.71 0.53
CA ILE A 10 -50.08 14.52 -0.40
C ILE A 10 -51.30 15.25 0.15
N PHE A 11 -51.58 16.44 -0.37
CA PHE A 11 -52.87 17.10 -0.27
C PHE A 11 -53.81 16.44 -1.27
N ILE A 12 -54.70 15.56 -0.80
CA ILE A 12 -55.83 15.13 -1.60
C ILE A 12 -56.91 16.18 -1.42
N GLY A 13 -56.91 17.17 -2.31
CA GLY A 13 -58.03 18.08 -2.51
C GLY A 13 -59.18 17.32 -3.17
N LEU A 14 -60.21 16.97 -2.40
CA LEU A 14 -61.48 16.56 -2.93
C LEU A 14 -62.11 17.76 -3.64
N LEU A 15 -61.98 17.83 -4.94
CA LEU A 15 -62.81 18.64 -5.80
C LEU A 15 -64.21 18.02 -5.84
N PHE A 16 -65.06 18.51 -4.97
CA PHE A 16 -66.51 18.34 -5.15
C PHE A 16 -66.94 19.26 -6.28
N ASN A 17 -67.17 18.69 -7.47
CA ASN A 17 -67.99 19.34 -8.50
C ASN A 17 -69.42 19.46 -8.02
N CYS A 18 -69.74 20.61 -7.46
CA CYS A 18 -71.12 21.05 -7.35
C CYS A 18 -71.67 21.38 -8.77
N LEU A 19 -72.33 20.42 -9.35
CA LEU A 19 -73.24 20.78 -10.46
C LEU A 19 -74.42 21.52 -9.86
N GLU A 20 -74.29 22.84 -9.71
CA GLU A 20 -75.48 23.70 -9.49
C GLU A 20 -76.29 23.74 -10.79
N MET A 21 -77.36 22.99 -10.81
CA MET A 21 -78.45 23.30 -11.75
C MET A 21 -79.10 24.59 -11.26
N ILE A 22 -78.70 25.69 -11.85
CA ILE A 22 -79.37 27.01 -11.68
C ILE A 22 -80.70 26.97 -12.45
N PHE A 23 -81.79 26.73 -11.74
CA PHE A 23 -83.09 27.11 -12.23
C PHE A 23 -83.28 28.60 -11.97
N SER A 24 -83.70 29.30 -13.01
CA SER A 24 -83.90 30.72 -13.08
C SER A 24 -84.68 31.26 -11.85
N SER A 25 -84.02 31.97 -10.99
CA SER A 25 -84.68 32.77 -9.96
C SER A 25 -84.93 34.16 -10.47
N ASN A 26 -86.23 34.49 -10.59
CA ASN A 26 -86.60 35.90 -10.72
C ASN A 26 -86.23 36.64 -9.42
N ALA A 27 -85.40 37.66 -9.55
CA ALA A 27 -85.07 38.67 -8.54
C ALA A 27 -84.42 38.20 -7.23
N GLY A 28 -83.14 37.82 -7.22
CA GLY A 28 -82.22 37.98 -6.09
C GLY A 28 -82.53 37.24 -4.79
N PHE A 29 -83.50 36.39 -4.68
CA PHE A 29 -83.77 35.59 -3.51
C PHE A 29 -83.06 34.26 -3.58
N SER A 30 -82.19 34.00 -2.60
CA SER A 30 -81.40 32.76 -2.53
C SER A 30 -81.56 32.11 -1.14
N MET A 31 -81.53 30.79 -1.15
CA MET A 31 -81.56 29.98 0.07
C MET A 31 -80.27 29.11 0.15
N SER A 32 -79.78 28.90 1.29
CA SER A 32 -78.61 27.99 1.49
C SER A 32 -78.87 27.05 2.68
N ILE A 33 -78.30 25.86 2.56
CA ILE A 33 -78.31 24.83 3.59
C ILE A 33 -77.05 24.92 4.38
N TYR A 34 -77.09 24.90 5.70
CA TYR A 34 -75.93 24.92 6.54
C TYR A 34 -75.75 23.68 7.41
N ASN A 35 -76.79 22.87 7.54
CA ASN A 35 -76.66 21.59 8.23
C ASN A 35 -77.76 20.62 7.73
N VAL A 36 -77.48 19.34 7.73
CA VAL A 36 -78.41 18.27 7.37
C VAL A 36 -78.26 17.11 8.32
N THR A 37 -79.36 16.56 8.78
CA THR A 37 -79.40 15.30 9.53
C THR A 37 -80.23 14.27 8.85
N SER A 38 -80.49 13.13 9.46
CA SER A 38 -81.36 12.10 8.90
C SER A 38 -82.81 12.57 8.82
N GLN A 39 -83.29 13.43 9.70
CA GLN A 39 -84.66 13.84 9.77
C GLN A 39 -84.88 15.35 9.73
N SER A 40 -83.80 16.13 9.52
CA SER A 40 -83.90 17.60 9.53
C SER A 40 -82.94 18.21 8.50
N ILE A 41 -83.40 19.30 7.88
CA ILE A 41 -82.58 20.16 7.03
C ILE A 41 -82.61 21.58 7.63
N TYR A 42 -81.44 22.16 7.79
CA TYR A 42 -81.33 23.49 8.38
C TYR A 42 -80.96 24.48 7.29
N LEU A 43 -81.83 25.48 7.15
CA LEU A 43 -81.87 26.44 6.07
C LEU A 43 -81.55 27.86 6.61
N ARG A 44 -80.99 28.69 5.76
CA ARG A 44 -80.88 30.12 5.95
C ARG A 44 -81.09 30.87 4.63
N TRP A 45 -81.67 32.06 4.75
CA TRP A 45 -81.88 32.96 3.65
C TRP A 45 -81.66 34.41 4.05
N PRO A 46 -81.34 35.32 3.14
CA PRO A 46 -81.26 36.73 3.41
C PRO A 46 -82.66 37.33 3.53
N LYS A 47 -82.83 38.45 4.22
CA LYS A 47 -84.08 39.19 4.27
C LYS A 47 -84.39 39.71 2.90
N PHE A 48 -85.65 39.38 2.39
CA PHE A 48 -86.12 39.88 1.12
C PHE A 48 -86.99 41.12 1.32
N SER A 49 -86.73 42.18 0.53
CA SER A 49 -87.46 43.47 0.68
C SER A 49 -88.97 43.29 0.32
N GLY A 50 -89.83 43.72 1.22
CA GLY A 50 -91.28 43.63 1.04
C GLY A 50 -91.90 42.32 1.55
N ALA A 51 -91.10 41.33 1.94
CA ALA A 51 -91.65 40.08 2.46
C ALA A 51 -92.15 40.29 3.90
N SER A 52 -93.33 39.76 4.20
CA SER A 52 -93.97 39.68 5.53
C SER A 52 -93.88 38.29 6.15
N SER A 53 -93.61 37.30 5.34
CA SER A 53 -93.40 35.91 5.74
C SER A 53 -92.67 35.12 4.70
N TYR A 54 -92.14 33.96 5.11
CA TYR A 54 -91.51 33.00 4.21
C TYR A 54 -92.20 31.65 4.36
N ARG A 55 -92.51 31.04 3.24
CA ARG A 55 -93.12 29.72 3.14
C ARG A 55 -92.01 28.75 2.55
N VAL A 56 -91.70 27.70 3.25
CA VAL A 56 -90.77 26.70 2.78
C VAL A 56 -91.49 25.37 2.65
N THR A 57 -91.45 24.83 1.46
CA THR A 57 -92.05 23.53 1.13
C THR A 57 -90.95 22.55 0.77
N ALA A 58 -90.95 21.41 1.40
CA ALA A 58 -89.98 20.32 1.08
C ALA A 58 -90.78 19.12 0.57
N THR A 59 -90.61 18.76 -0.68
CA THR A 59 -91.31 17.63 -1.34
C THR A 59 -90.30 16.52 -1.61
N ALA A 60 -90.56 15.31 -1.14
CA ALA A 60 -89.73 14.14 -1.45
C ALA A 60 -89.81 13.81 -2.91
N VAL A 61 -88.67 13.71 -3.58
CA VAL A 61 -88.62 13.47 -5.05
C VAL A 61 -88.94 12.02 -5.38
N ASN A 62 -88.57 11.08 -4.54
CA ASN A 62 -88.59 9.65 -4.79
C ASN A 62 -89.67 8.92 -3.97
N THR A 63 -90.50 9.65 -3.20
CA THR A 63 -91.54 9.08 -2.36
C THR A 63 -92.83 9.83 -2.58
N VAL A 64 -93.84 9.16 -3.19
CA VAL A 64 -95.11 9.78 -3.48
C VAL A 64 -95.83 10.16 -2.18
N GLY A 65 -96.21 11.43 -2.06
CA GLY A 65 -97.11 11.92 -1.05
C GLY A 65 -96.45 12.52 0.22
N HIS A 66 -95.09 12.56 0.32
CA HIS A 66 -94.46 13.22 1.46
C HIS A 66 -94.03 14.63 1.09
N SER A 67 -94.83 15.59 1.52
CA SER A 67 -94.51 17.03 1.44
C SER A 67 -94.67 17.68 2.82
N LEU A 68 -93.66 18.49 3.18
CA LEU A 68 -93.66 19.22 4.43
C LEU A 68 -93.73 20.73 4.16
N LEU A 69 -94.61 21.39 4.86
CA LEU A 69 -94.79 22.84 4.74
C LEU A 69 -94.42 23.53 6.07
N ALA A 70 -93.53 24.52 6.01
CA ALA A 70 -93.18 25.35 7.13
C ALA A 70 -93.35 26.83 6.80
N HIS A 71 -93.80 27.59 7.79
CA HIS A 71 -94.00 29.04 7.70
C HIS A 71 -93.10 29.75 8.65
N PHE A 72 -92.44 30.81 8.23
CA PHE A 72 -91.57 31.64 9.02
C PHE A 72 -91.89 33.12 8.90
N SER A 73 -91.75 33.87 9.95
CA SER A 73 -91.99 35.34 9.96
C SER A 73 -90.87 36.09 9.20
N ASP A 74 -91.11 37.34 8.91
CA ASP A 74 -90.20 38.22 8.16
C ASP A 74 -88.88 38.47 8.92
N VAL A 75 -88.84 38.29 10.22
CA VAL A 75 -87.67 38.41 11.08
C VAL A 75 -86.90 37.11 11.18
N THR A 76 -87.41 36.00 10.77
CA THR A 76 -86.83 34.67 10.85
C THR A 76 -86.06 34.38 9.59
N LEU A 77 -84.77 34.49 9.66
CA LEU A 77 -83.79 34.27 8.53
C LEU A 77 -83.16 32.88 8.50
N LYS A 78 -83.61 32.01 9.42
CA LYS A 78 -83.17 30.62 9.56
C LYS A 78 -84.39 29.76 9.81
N GLY A 79 -84.43 28.60 9.18
CA GLY A 79 -85.49 27.62 9.37
C GLY A 79 -84.92 26.22 9.52
N THR A 80 -85.69 25.41 10.22
CA THR A 80 -85.43 23.97 10.32
C THR A 80 -86.68 23.21 9.84
N LEU A 81 -86.42 22.36 8.84
CA LEU A 81 -87.41 21.38 8.44
C LEU A 81 -87.13 20.09 9.23
N THR A 82 -88.13 19.63 9.96
CA THR A 82 -88.01 18.44 10.82
C THR A 82 -88.97 17.33 10.32
N SER A 83 -88.85 16.10 10.81
CA SER A 83 -89.72 14.98 10.47
C SER A 83 -89.60 14.56 9.01
N LEU A 84 -88.42 14.77 8.41
CA LEU A 84 -88.09 14.31 7.10
C LEU A 84 -87.74 12.82 7.12
N ILE A 85 -87.91 12.16 5.99
CA ILE A 85 -87.49 10.74 5.80
C ILE A 85 -85.98 10.67 5.60
N PRO A 86 -85.28 9.79 6.30
CA PRO A 86 -83.89 9.56 6.08
C PRO A 86 -83.57 9.12 4.63
N ASN A 87 -82.37 9.42 4.14
CA ASN A 87 -81.84 9.05 2.81
C ASN A 87 -82.81 9.41 1.68
N THR A 88 -83.50 10.52 1.76
CA THR A 88 -84.46 10.95 0.80
C THR A 88 -84.09 12.31 0.20
N ILE A 89 -84.19 12.45 -1.12
CA ILE A 89 -83.97 13.70 -1.83
C ILE A 89 -85.23 14.56 -1.76
N TYR A 90 -85.09 15.74 -1.24
CA TYR A 90 -86.17 16.75 -1.17
C TYR A 90 -85.85 17.89 -2.13
N ALA A 91 -86.87 18.23 -2.90
CA ALA A 91 -86.93 19.51 -3.57
C ALA A 91 -87.47 20.53 -2.54
N ILE A 92 -86.67 21.46 -2.18
CA ILE A 92 -87.00 22.49 -1.15
C ILE A 92 -87.17 23.80 -1.88
N GLN A 93 -88.41 24.27 -1.85
CA GLN A 93 -88.83 25.55 -2.41
C GLN A 93 -89.06 26.54 -1.29
N ALA A 94 -88.46 27.70 -1.37
CA ALA A 94 -88.70 28.81 -0.44
C ALA A 94 -89.26 29.99 -1.19
N GLU A 95 -90.33 30.51 -0.64
CA GLU A 95 -91.08 31.64 -1.19
C GLU A 95 -91.15 32.78 -0.22
N ALA A 96 -90.80 34.00 -0.69
CA ALA A 96 -90.95 35.24 0.09
C ALA A 96 -92.39 35.82 -0.26
N ILE A 97 -93.21 36.00 0.78
CA ILE A 97 -94.58 36.36 0.67
C ILE A 97 -94.88 37.71 1.32
N ASP A 98 -95.63 38.55 0.63
CA ASP A 98 -96.08 39.86 1.14
C ASP A 98 -97.26 39.72 2.12
N LYS A 99 -97.66 40.82 2.73
CA LYS A 99 -98.83 40.88 3.63
C LYS A 99 -100.19 40.49 3.02
N ASN A 100 -100.27 40.46 1.71
CA ASN A 100 -101.45 40.07 0.97
C ASN A 100 -101.47 38.61 0.52
N GLY A 101 -100.41 37.84 0.84
CA GLY A 101 -100.24 36.44 0.42
C GLY A 101 -99.70 36.27 -0.98
N ILE A 102 -99.15 37.32 -1.63
CA ILE A 102 -98.58 37.26 -2.97
C ILE A 102 -97.13 36.86 -2.85
N ILE A 103 -96.71 35.90 -3.73
CA ILE A 103 -95.29 35.48 -3.79
C ILE A 103 -94.51 36.55 -4.52
N LEU A 104 -93.48 37.15 -3.80
CA LEU A 104 -92.64 38.18 -4.33
C LEU A 104 -91.38 37.59 -5.03
N ALA A 105 -90.89 36.49 -4.50
CA ALA A 105 -89.80 35.76 -5.08
C ALA A 105 -89.74 34.32 -4.56
N GLU A 106 -89.21 33.43 -5.36
CA GLU A 106 -89.05 32.02 -5.01
C GLU A 106 -87.65 31.53 -5.33
N THR A 107 -87.17 30.51 -4.60
CA THR A 107 -85.91 29.78 -4.88
C THR A 107 -86.12 28.32 -4.56
N GLN A 108 -85.41 27.45 -5.31
CA GLN A 108 -85.52 26.02 -5.12
C GLN A 108 -84.12 25.43 -5.04
N ILE A 109 -83.96 24.50 -4.15
CA ILE A 109 -82.70 23.72 -4.02
C ILE A 109 -83.07 22.24 -3.82
N MET A 110 -82.20 21.37 -4.27
CA MET A 110 -82.31 19.93 -4.07
C MET A 110 -81.33 19.52 -2.96
N GLN A 111 -81.82 18.78 -1.96
CA GLN A 111 -80.96 18.29 -0.86
C GLN A 111 -81.40 16.89 -0.43
N SER A 112 -80.47 16.02 -0.30
CA SER A 112 -80.65 14.72 0.32
C SER A 112 -80.51 14.81 1.84
N THR A 113 -81.36 14.14 2.57
CA THR A 113 -81.22 13.91 3.97
C THR A 113 -80.11 12.86 4.21
N ALA A 114 -79.44 12.94 5.36
CA ALA A 114 -78.53 11.92 5.80
C ALA A 114 -79.23 10.56 5.96
N PRO A 115 -78.54 9.43 5.89
CA PRO A 115 -79.08 8.12 6.19
C PRO A 115 -79.61 8.02 7.61
N ASP A 116 -80.31 6.98 7.97
CA ASP A 116 -80.82 6.75 9.33
C ASP A 116 -79.68 6.49 10.31
N ILE A 117 -79.98 6.61 11.62
CA ILE A 117 -79.02 6.43 12.69
C ILE A 117 -78.63 4.96 12.82
N PRO A 118 -77.39 4.62 12.72
CA PRO A 118 -76.89 3.23 12.89
C PRO A 118 -77.07 2.73 14.33
N VAL A 119 -77.24 1.41 14.47
CA VAL A 119 -77.24 0.78 15.82
C VAL A 119 -75.99 -0.09 15.96
N ILE A 120 -75.23 0.18 17.03
CA ILE A 120 -74.04 -0.62 17.38
C ILE A 120 -74.50 -1.95 18.00
N ASP A 121 -74.20 -3.05 17.31
CA ASP A 121 -74.47 -4.42 17.82
C ASP A 121 -73.41 -4.78 18.88
N LYS A 122 -72.11 -4.62 18.50
CA LYS A 122 -71.01 -4.92 19.39
C LYS A 122 -69.88 -3.87 19.28
N ALA A 123 -69.20 -3.61 20.36
CA ALA A 123 -67.97 -2.83 20.39
C ALA A 123 -66.99 -3.54 21.33
N TYR A 124 -65.84 -3.94 20.85
CA TYR A 124 -64.85 -4.71 21.58
C TYR A 124 -63.46 -4.42 21.10
N SER A 125 -62.47 -4.67 21.96
CA SER A 125 -61.09 -4.52 21.65
C SER A 125 -60.41 -5.88 21.57
N LYS A 126 -59.59 -6.07 20.51
CA LYS A 126 -58.67 -7.20 20.36
C LYS A 126 -57.21 -6.76 20.54
N LEU A 127 -56.94 -5.46 20.28
CA LEU A 127 -55.61 -4.88 20.41
C LEU A 127 -55.71 -3.65 21.35
N SER A 128 -54.59 -3.36 22.01
CA SER A 128 -54.50 -2.29 23.01
C SER A 128 -54.78 -0.90 22.43
N ASN A 129 -54.64 -0.70 21.15
CA ASN A 129 -54.77 0.59 20.50
C ASN A 129 -55.97 0.68 19.54
N SER A 130 -56.89 -0.30 19.59
CA SER A 130 -58.00 -0.31 18.69
C SER A 130 -59.28 -0.89 19.27
N ILE A 131 -60.44 -0.41 18.79
CA ILE A 131 -61.76 -0.95 19.08
C ILE A 131 -62.44 -1.28 17.76
N THR A 132 -62.91 -2.51 17.62
CA THR A 132 -63.75 -2.96 16.53
C THR A 132 -65.20 -2.77 16.89
N VAL A 133 -65.95 -2.20 15.97
CA VAL A 133 -67.39 -1.91 16.08
C VAL A 133 -68.14 -2.69 15.00
N GLU A 134 -69.18 -3.38 15.40
CA GLU A 134 -70.10 -4.11 14.52
C GLU A 134 -71.47 -3.44 14.55
N TRP A 135 -72.02 -3.21 13.41
CA TRP A 135 -73.39 -2.62 13.23
C TRP A 135 -74.06 -3.19 11.97
N ARG A 136 -75.37 -3.02 11.91
CA ARG A 136 -76.14 -3.37 10.69
C ARG A 136 -75.99 -2.27 9.67
N ALA A 137 -75.88 -2.64 8.40
CA ALA A 137 -75.78 -1.68 7.33
C ALA A 137 -77.08 -0.82 7.28
N VAL A 138 -76.92 0.48 7.16
CA VAL A 138 -78.00 1.43 7.04
C VAL A 138 -78.31 1.67 5.54
N PRO A 139 -79.53 1.51 5.08
CA PRO A 139 -79.87 1.76 3.66
C PRO A 139 -79.42 3.16 3.23
N GLY A 140 -78.79 3.25 2.09
CA GLY A 140 -78.35 4.51 1.51
C GLY A 140 -77.08 5.14 2.16
N ALA A 141 -76.51 4.55 3.16
CA ALA A 141 -75.21 4.99 3.70
C ALA A 141 -74.08 4.57 2.75
N THR A 142 -73.23 5.49 2.40
CA THR A 142 -72.02 5.27 1.60
C THR A 142 -70.79 5.03 2.49
N SER A 143 -70.82 5.55 3.70
CA SER A 143 -69.77 5.38 4.72
C SER A 143 -70.31 5.65 6.12
N TYR A 144 -69.50 5.34 7.09
CA TYR A 144 -69.81 5.53 8.51
C TYR A 144 -68.68 6.23 9.23
N LEU A 145 -69.00 7.16 10.11
CA LEU A 145 -68.06 7.83 11.02
C LEU A 145 -68.14 7.17 12.40
N LEU A 146 -67.11 6.45 12.71
CA LEU A 146 -66.90 5.90 14.06
C LEU A 146 -66.24 6.96 14.94
N THR A 147 -66.72 7.17 16.17
CA THR A 147 -66.11 8.06 17.12
C THR A 147 -65.91 7.35 18.45
N ALA A 148 -64.70 7.38 18.99
CA ALA A 148 -64.36 6.91 20.34
C ALA A 148 -64.04 8.13 21.19
N GLN A 149 -64.69 8.31 22.33
CA GLN A 149 -64.49 9.42 23.24
C GLN A 149 -64.00 8.97 24.60
N ASP A 150 -62.95 9.66 25.10
CA ASP A 150 -62.44 9.52 26.45
C ASP A 150 -62.31 10.93 27.07
N GLY A 151 -63.20 11.27 27.99
CA GLY A 151 -63.33 12.64 28.51
C GLY A 151 -63.64 13.64 27.38
N ASP A 152 -62.82 14.67 27.27
CA ASP A 152 -62.97 15.73 26.25
C ASP A 152 -62.25 15.38 24.94
N SER A 153 -61.47 14.30 24.87
CA SER A 153 -60.75 13.85 23.69
C SER A 153 -61.55 12.83 22.93
N PHE A 154 -61.53 12.92 21.59
CA PHE A 154 -62.18 11.97 20.73
C PHE A 154 -61.29 11.60 19.52
N ILE A 155 -61.48 10.38 19.03
CA ILE A 155 -60.84 9.87 17.81
C ILE A 155 -61.95 9.45 16.86
N GLU A 156 -61.83 9.87 15.62
CA GLU A 156 -62.79 9.57 14.57
C GLU A 156 -62.15 8.81 13.42
N THR A 157 -62.87 7.88 12.87
CA THR A 157 -62.46 7.10 11.69
C THR A 157 -63.62 6.89 10.75
N VAL A 158 -63.48 7.18 9.49
CA VAL A 158 -64.48 6.90 8.45
C VAL A 158 -64.20 5.52 7.89
N VAL A 159 -65.25 4.72 7.83
CA VAL A 159 -65.22 3.35 7.30
C VAL A 159 -66.40 3.13 6.36
N THR A 160 -66.26 2.19 5.44
CA THR A 160 -67.34 1.92 4.45
C THR A 160 -68.26 0.78 4.87
N ASN A 161 -67.74 -0.22 5.59
CA ASN A 161 -68.44 -1.45 5.92
C ASN A 161 -68.28 -1.83 7.40
N SER A 162 -69.26 -2.60 7.93
CA SER A 162 -69.15 -3.29 9.21
C SER A 162 -68.47 -4.66 9.04
N PRO A 163 -67.55 -5.08 9.93
CA PRO A 163 -67.06 -4.33 11.09
C PRO A 163 -66.08 -3.24 10.72
N GLY A 164 -66.09 -2.13 11.43
CA GLY A 164 -65.14 -1.04 11.32
C GLY A 164 -64.24 -0.98 12.54
N THR A 165 -63.02 -0.48 12.36
CA THR A 165 -62.04 -0.40 13.46
C THR A 165 -61.54 1.02 13.68
N LEU A 166 -61.64 1.49 14.89
CA LEU A 166 -61.01 2.69 15.43
C LEU A 166 -59.62 2.35 15.88
N THR A 167 -58.63 3.10 15.43
CA THR A 167 -57.21 2.91 15.77
C THR A 167 -56.63 4.17 16.49
N GLY A 168 -55.44 4.04 17.08
CA GLY A 168 -54.79 5.15 17.77
C GLY A 168 -55.33 5.41 19.16
N LEU A 169 -56.05 4.45 19.73
CA LEU A 169 -56.60 4.54 21.08
C LEU A 169 -55.52 4.25 22.14
N LYS A 170 -55.75 4.76 23.35
CA LYS A 170 -54.91 4.49 24.51
C LYS A 170 -55.19 3.10 25.07
N PRO A 171 -54.16 2.35 25.47
CA PRO A 171 -54.33 1.05 26.14
C PRO A 171 -55.11 1.16 27.45
N ALA A 172 -55.73 0.08 27.86
CA ALA A 172 -56.47 -0.07 29.12
C ALA A 172 -57.51 1.02 29.39
N THR A 173 -57.99 1.72 28.39
CA THR A 173 -58.82 2.89 28.48
C THR A 173 -60.25 2.55 28.08
N LEU A 174 -61.24 3.07 28.86
CA LEU A 174 -62.65 2.88 28.59
C LEU A 174 -63.19 4.00 27.70
N TYR A 175 -63.63 3.66 26.52
CA TYR A 175 -64.20 4.59 25.54
C TYR A 175 -65.71 4.51 25.44
N ARG A 176 -66.32 5.66 25.19
CA ARG A 176 -67.72 5.75 24.69
C ARG A 176 -67.63 5.76 23.16
N VAL A 177 -68.22 4.77 22.53
CA VAL A 177 -68.16 4.60 21.10
C VAL A 177 -69.53 4.92 20.48
N THR A 178 -69.52 5.79 19.50
CA THR A 178 -70.70 6.14 18.71
C THR A 178 -70.43 5.98 17.23
N ILE A 179 -71.47 5.85 16.43
CA ILE A 179 -71.38 5.73 14.98
C ILE A 179 -72.38 6.67 14.32
N ARG A 180 -72.04 7.24 13.20
CA ARG A 180 -72.91 7.99 12.31
C ARG A 180 -72.88 7.42 10.92
N SER A 181 -74.03 7.35 10.22
CA SER A 181 -74.07 7.05 8.79
C SER A 181 -73.87 8.29 7.95
N ILE A 182 -73.28 8.17 6.79
CA ILE A 182 -72.91 9.27 5.90
C ILE A 182 -73.40 8.91 4.46
N ASN A 183 -73.97 9.87 3.78
CA ASN A 183 -74.15 9.88 2.35
C ASN A 183 -73.85 11.27 1.77
N SER A 184 -74.17 11.52 0.51
CA SER A 184 -74.04 12.82 -0.15
C SER A 184 -74.93 13.92 0.50
N GLY A 185 -75.99 13.55 1.21
CA GLY A 185 -76.88 14.48 1.92
C GLY A 185 -76.31 14.96 3.27
N GLY A 186 -75.41 14.22 3.89
CA GLY A 186 -74.81 14.61 5.18
C GLY A 186 -74.58 13.45 6.13
N LYS A 187 -74.44 13.80 7.42
CA LYS A 187 -74.21 12.84 8.50
C LYS A 187 -75.48 12.70 9.37
N SER A 188 -75.79 11.46 9.74
CA SER A 188 -76.82 11.22 10.72
C SER A 188 -76.53 11.76 12.11
N GLN A 189 -77.48 11.79 12.99
CA GLN A 189 -77.18 11.94 14.43
C GLN A 189 -76.34 10.75 14.91
N PRO A 190 -75.59 10.91 16.00
CA PRO A 190 -74.79 9.82 16.59
C PRO A 190 -75.76 8.74 17.14
N SER A 191 -75.37 7.48 17.00
CA SER A 191 -76.00 6.38 17.72
C SER A 191 -75.93 6.55 19.24
N PRO A 192 -76.73 5.87 20.02
CA PRO A 192 -76.46 5.66 21.43
C PRO A 192 -75.06 5.08 21.61
N PHE A 193 -74.34 5.57 22.61
CA PHE A 193 -72.97 5.11 22.85
C PHE A 193 -72.93 3.68 23.40
N ARG A 194 -71.90 2.93 22.97
CA ARG A 194 -71.50 1.66 23.60
C ARG A 194 -70.19 1.90 24.37
N ARG A 195 -70.03 1.25 25.49
CA ARG A 195 -68.77 1.27 26.25
C ARG A 195 -67.90 0.11 25.77
N ALA A 196 -66.67 0.39 25.38
CA ALA A 196 -65.65 -0.59 25.08
C ALA A 196 -64.33 -0.19 25.71
N LYS A 197 -63.65 -1.16 26.33
CA LYS A 197 -62.36 -0.93 26.98
C LYS A 197 -61.28 -1.59 26.14
N THR A 198 -60.23 -0.85 25.79
CA THR A 198 -59.07 -1.41 25.10
C THR A 198 -58.33 -2.37 26.06
N VAL A 199 -57.74 -3.41 25.47
CA VAL A 199 -56.91 -4.36 26.23
C VAL A 199 -55.64 -3.70 26.73
N LEU A 200 -54.85 -4.38 27.58
CA LEU A 200 -53.58 -3.88 28.04
C LEU A 200 -52.59 -3.77 26.91
N ALA A 201 -51.67 -2.82 27.04
CA ALA A 201 -50.52 -2.75 26.13
C ALA A 201 -49.62 -3.95 26.33
N ALA A 202 -48.90 -4.30 25.24
CA ALA A 202 -47.84 -5.29 25.34
C ALA A 202 -46.68 -4.80 26.20
N PRO A 203 -46.08 -5.63 27.03
CA PRO A 203 -44.84 -5.28 27.70
C PRO A 203 -43.72 -5.16 26.68
N ILE A 204 -43.06 -4.03 26.60
CA ILE A 204 -41.88 -3.81 25.73
C ILE A 204 -40.68 -4.47 26.40
N LEU A 205 -40.18 -5.54 25.81
CA LEU A 205 -39.10 -6.32 26.37
C LEU A 205 -37.74 -5.71 26.09
N SER A 206 -36.89 -5.71 27.09
CA SER A 206 -35.44 -5.58 26.99
C SER A 206 -34.84 -6.93 27.33
N VAL A 207 -34.16 -7.51 26.36
CA VAL A 207 -33.66 -8.88 26.44
C VAL A 207 -32.16 -8.91 26.24
N SER A 208 -31.46 -9.72 27.02
CA SER A 208 -30.01 -9.93 26.93
C SER A 208 -29.69 -11.37 27.26
N SER A 209 -28.51 -11.82 26.86
CA SER A 209 -27.94 -13.12 27.24
C SER A 209 -26.76 -12.88 28.17
N PRO A 210 -26.95 -12.97 29.48
CA PRO A 210 -25.86 -12.76 30.45
C PRO A 210 -24.80 -13.86 30.40
N SER A 211 -25.17 -15.06 29.98
CA SER A 211 -24.29 -16.21 29.80
C SER A 211 -24.72 -17.02 28.58
N CYS A 212 -23.92 -18.00 28.20
CA CYS A 212 -24.22 -18.87 27.05
C CYS A 212 -25.48 -19.73 27.25
N ASP A 213 -25.91 -19.94 28.47
CA ASP A 213 -27.03 -20.80 28.87
C ASP A 213 -28.20 -20.02 29.47
N SER A 214 -28.22 -18.69 29.39
CA SER A 214 -29.27 -17.90 30.02
C SER A 214 -29.74 -16.71 29.15
N ILE A 215 -31.02 -16.39 29.33
CA ILE A 215 -31.64 -15.17 28.76
C ILE A 215 -32.34 -14.43 29.89
N ALA A 216 -31.94 -13.19 30.06
CA ALA A 216 -32.58 -12.25 30.99
C ALA A 216 -33.55 -11.38 30.21
N VAL A 217 -34.77 -11.31 30.69
CA VAL A 217 -35.86 -10.52 30.11
C VAL A 217 -36.33 -9.52 31.15
N SER A 218 -36.46 -8.26 30.80
CA SER A 218 -36.97 -7.21 31.67
C SER A 218 -37.90 -6.31 30.84
N TRP A 219 -38.82 -5.63 31.55
CA TRP A 219 -39.79 -4.70 30.95
C TRP A 219 -40.22 -3.66 31.91
N LYS A 220 -40.80 -2.60 31.42
CA LYS A 220 -41.44 -1.57 32.26
C LYS A 220 -42.84 -2.03 32.69
N ALA A 221 -43.27 -1.62 33.89
CA ALA A 221 -44.61 -1.90 34.35
C ALA A 221 -45.67 -1.41 33.34
N VAL A 222 -46.64 -2.27 33.03
CA VAL A 222 -47.80 -1.95 32.18
C VAL A 222 -48.94 -1.45 33.03
N TYR A 223 -49.54 -0.34 32.65
CA TYR A 223 -50.65 0.26 33.36
C TYR A 223 -51.84 -0.71 33.49
N MET A 224 -52.37 -0.90 34.70
CA MET A 224 -53.44 -1.80 35.06
C MET A 224 -53.13 -3.31 34.89
N ALA A 225 -51.89 -3.69 34.70
CA ALA A 225 -51.48 -5.08 34.75
C ALA A 225 -51.52 -5.65 36.17
N ALA A 226 -52.06 -6.85 36.34
CA ALA A 226 -52.02 -7.63 37.57
C ALA A 226 -50.83 -8.62 37.56
N GLY A 227 -50.30 -8.94 36.39
CA GLY A 227 -49.12 -9.76 36.20
C GLY A 227 -48.80 -9.97 34.70
N PHE A 228 -47.76 -10.75 34.47
CA PHE A 228 -47.17 -10.99 33.16
C PHE A 228 -46.99 -12.48 32.92
N SER A 229 -47.19 -12.90 31.69
CA SER A 229 -46.85 -14.24 31.24
C SER A 229 -45.75 -14.12 30.19
N VAL A 230 -44.63 -14.78 30.43
CA VAL A 230 -43.50 -14.81 29.50
C VAL A 230 -43.27 -16.26 29.08
N SER A 231 -43.22 -16.49 27.82
CA SER A 231 -42.91 -17.81 27.23
C SER A 231 -41.70 -17.71 26.32
N LEU A 232 -40.86 -18.74 26.36
CA LEU A 232 -39.65 -18.89 25.59
C LEU A 232 -39.65 -20.22 24.90
N MET A 233 -39.37 -20.22 23.62
CA MET A 233 -39.29 -21.44 22.79
C MET A 233 -38.16 -21.30 21.78
N ARG A 234 -37.47 -22.40 21.47
CA ARG A 234 -36.49 -22.40 20.36
C ARG A 234 -37.17 -22.02 19.06
N SER A 235 -36.54 -21.17 18.29
CA SER A 235 -37.11 -20.68 17.03
C SER A 235 -37.19 -21.76 15.94
N ASP A 236 -36.44 -22.83 16.07
CA ASP A 236 -36.52 -24.02 15.20
C ASP A 236 -37.71 -24.95 15.53
N GLY A 237 -38.41 -24.65 16.62
CA GLY A 237 -39.54 -25.45 17.08
C GLY A 237 -39.15 -26.73 17.84
N LEU A 238 -37.86 -26.95 18.02
CA LEU A 238 -37.36 -28.11 18.78
C LEU A 238 -37.37 -27.82 20.30
N GLY A 239 -37.66 -28.82 21.08
CA GLY A 239 -37.67 -28.70 22.54
C GLY A 239 -38.99 -28.25 23.15
N ARG A 240 -39.00 -28.10 24.47
CA ARG A 240 -40.18 -27.72 25.26
C ARG A 240 -40.30 -26.22 25.36
N MET A 241 -41.50 -25.67 25.19
CA MET A 241 -41.80 -24.30 25.53
C MET A 241 -41.69 -24.10 27.04
N LEU A 242 -40.84 -23.18 27.46
CA LEU A 242 -40.80 -22.72 28.86
C LEU A 242 -41.77 -21.56 28.99
N LYS A 243 -42.60 -21.59 30.00
CA LYS A 243 -43.60 -20.56 30.31
C LYS A 243 -43.61 -20.26 31.79
N GLU A 244 -43.43 -18.99 32.12
CA GLU A 244 -43.43 -18.46 33.46
C GLU A 244 -44.45 -17.33 33.63
N ASN A 245 -45.14 -17.35 34.76
CA ASN A 245 -46.05 -16.27 35.16
C ASN A 245 -45.46 -15.55 36.36
N THR A 246 -45.43 -14.23 36.29
CA THR A 246 -44.79 -13.42 37.33
C THR A 246 -45.52 -12.09 37.54
N THR A 247 -45.40 -11.55 38.72
CA THR A 247 -45.80 -10.17 39.05
C THR A 247 -44.61 -9.20 38.99
N ASN A 248 -43.39 -9.73 38.88
CA ASN A 248 -42.18 -8.94 38.75
C ASN A 248 -42.05 -8.41 37.31
N THR A 249 -41.18 -7.42 37.12
CA THR A 249 -40.89 -6.82 35.81
C THR A 249 -39.59 -7.35 35.19
N SER A 250 -39.07 -8.46 35.70
CA SER A 250 -37.91 -9.15 35.17
C SER A 250 -37.98 -10.65 35.46
N LEU A 251 -37.33 -11.41 34.62
CA LEU A 251 -37.26 -12.87 34.70
C LEU A 251 -35.95 -13.35 34.02
N ILE A 252 -35.36 -14.42 34.52
CA ILE A 252 -34.19 -15.06 33.91
C ILE A 252 -34.53 -16.51 33.63
N PHE A 253 -34.41 -16.92 32.38
CA PHE A 253 -34.43 -18.30 31.94
C PHE A 253 -33.02 -18.87 31.94
N THR A 254 -32.81 -20.04 32.51
CA THR A 254 -31.52 -20.73 32.64
C THR A 254 -31.57 -22.11 32.02
N ASN A 255 -30.43 -22.77 31.88
CA ASN A 255 -30.28 -24.10 31.26
C ASN A 255 -30.77 -24.09 29.79
N LEU A 256 -30.42 -23.06 29.07
CA LEU A 256 -30.69 -22.95 27.64
C LEU A 256 -29.50 -23.45 26.84
N ASP A 257 -29.76 -23.85 25.59
CA ASP A 257 -28.70 -24.25 24.68
C ASP A 257 -27.88 -23.02 24.21
N PRO A 258 -26.55 -23.09 24.24
CA PRO A 258 -25.68 -22.03 23.79
C PRO A 258 -25.84 -21.74 22.29
N GLY A 259 -25.65 -20.49 21.90
CA GLY A 259 -25.71 -20.06 20.51
C GLY A 259 -27.06 -20.20 19.82
N THR A 260 -28.08 -20.59 20.56
CA THR A 260 -29.40 -20.96 20.03
C THR A 260 -30.34 -19.77 20.00
N LEU A 261 -31.11 -19.63 18.92
CA LEU A 261 -32.10 -18.58 18.78
C LEU A 261 -33.41 -18.98 19.46
N TYR A 262 -33.89 -18.14 20.37
CA TYR A 262 -35.15 -18.31 21.08
C TYR A 262 -36.13 -17.20 20.69
N THR A 263 -37.39 -17.59 20.54
CA THR A 263 -38.53 -16.69 20.40
C THR A 263 -39.17 -16.51 21.76
N ILE A 264 -39.19 -15.27 22.23
CA ILE A 264 -39.75 -14.86 23.51
C ILE A 264 -41.06 -14.15 23.22
N LYS A 265 -42.16 -14.62 23.85
CA LYS A 265 -43.48 -14.00 23.73
C LYS A 265 -43.97 -13.63 25.12
N ALA A 266 -44.35 -12.38 25.32
CA ALA A 266 -44.84 -11.87 26.59
C ALA A 266 -46.12 -11.07 26.42
N TYR A 267 -47.02 -11.21 27.37
CA TYR A 267 -48.20 -10.38 27.49
C TYR A 267 -48.52 -10.08 28.96
N ALA A 268 -49.14 -8.94 29.17
CA ALA A 268 -49.72 -8.59 30.50
C ALA A 268 -51.13 -9.09 30.62
N TRP A 269 -51.58 -9.43 31.83
CA TRP A 269 -52.97 -9.75 32.11
C TRP A 269 -53.51 -8.88 33.23
N ASN A 270 -54.81 -8.56 33.21
CA ASN A 270 -55.48 -7.73 34.19
C ASN A 270 -55.98 -8.59 35.37
N VAL A 271 -56.59 -7.90 36.38
CA VAL A 271 -57.14 -8.58 37.57
C VAL A 271 -58.20 -9.65 37.27
N ASN A 272 -58.83 -9.63 36.10
CA ASN A 272 -59.80 -10.62 35.65
C ASN A 272 -59.15 -11.74 34.79
N GLY A 273 -57.82 -11.75 34.68
CA GLY A 273 -57.09 -12.74 33.87
C GLY A 273 -57.17 -12.50 32.36
N ILE A 274 -57.72 -11.35 31.90
CA ILE A 274 -57.82 -11.06 30.48
C ILE A 274 -56.45 -10.61 29.95
N PRO A 275 -55.91 -11.28 28.92
CA PRO A 275 -54.62 -10.92 28.34
C PRO A 275 -54.73 -9.62 27.54
N GLY A 276 -53.65 -8.86 27.53
CA GLY A 276 -53.43 -7.74 26.65
C GLY A 276 -52.75 -8.13 25.34
N ASP A 277 -52.22 -7.15 24.66
CA ASP A 277 -51.41 -7.39 23.46
C ASP A 277 -50.17 -8.19 23.84
N ASP A 278 -49.70 -9.03 22.93
CA ASP A 278 -48.46 -9.74 23.06
C ASP A 278 -47.31 -9.02 22.35
N PHE A 279 -46.15 -9.09 22.95
CA PHE A 279 -44.89 -8.66 22.36
C PHE A 279 -44.06 -9.90 22.08
N THR A 280 -43.50 -9.98 20.89
CA THR A 280 -42.63 -11.08 20.49
C THR A 280 -41.24 -10.51 20.16
N TYR A 281 -40.22 -11.17 20.69
CA TYR A 281 -38.83 -10.81 20.50
C TYR A 281 -38.00 -12.06 20.28
N ASN A 282 -37.03 -11.96 19.36
CA ASN A 282 -36.11 -13.07 19.11
C ASN A 282 -34.75 -12.72 19.71
N GLN A 283 -34.24 -13.58 20.56
CA GLN A 283 -32.95 -13.44 21.22
C GLN A 283 -32.17 -14.73 21.09
N ARG A 284 -30.93 -14.59 20.73
CA ARG A 284 -29.98 -15.69 20.75
C ARG A 284 -29.29 -15.74 22.12
N THR A 285 -28.91 -16.93 22.55
CA THR A 285 -27.95 -17.08 23.65
C THR A 285 -26.54 -16.83 23.13
N SER A 286 -25.64 -16.33 23.99
CA SER A 286 -24.22 -16.19 23.68
C SER A 286 -23.64 -17.57 23.32
N PRO A 287 -22.64 -17.63 22.42
CA PRO A 287 -22.05 -18.92 22.04
C PRO A 287 -21.17 -19.48 23.15
N ASN A 288 -20.89 -20.77 23.11
CA ASN A 288 -19.81 -21.38 23.90
C ASN A 288 -18.44 -20.96 23.39
N ALA A 289 -17.42 -21.09 24.24
CA ALA A 289 -16.04 -21.00 23.79
C ALA A 289 -15.76 -22.09 22.74
N PRO A 290 -15.05 -21.79 21.66
CA PRO A 290 -14.62 -22.79 20.68
C PRO A 290 -13.79 -23.90 21.33
N ALA A 291 -13.86 -25.11 20.78
CA ALA A 291 -13.07 -26.26 21.24
C ALA A 291 -11.92 -26.54 20.25
N ASP A 292 -10.97 -27.37 20.69
CA ASP A 292 -9.87 -27.91 19.87
C ASP A 292 -9.07 -26.84 19.12
N VAL A 293 -8.67 -25.81 19.85
CA VAL A 293 -7.84 -24.73 19.27
C VAL A 293 -6.46 -25.29 18.92
N GLN A 294 -6.13 -25.25 17.64
CA GLN A 294 -4.84 -25.65 17.10
C GLN A 294 -4.14 -24.43 16.51
N VAL A 295 -2.84 -24.33 16.73
CA VAL A 295 -2.01 -23.24 16.22
C VAL A 295 -0.92 -23.82 15.34
N ALA A 296 -0.99 -23.56 14.04
CA ALA A 296 0.04 -23.90 13.06
C ALA A 296 0.87 -22.66 12.73
N PHE A 297 2.16 -22.73 12.98
CA PHE A 297 3.08 -21.65 12.70
C PHE A 297 3.68 -21.78 11.30
N ASN A 298 3.54 -20.74 10.46
CA ASN A 298 4.20 -20.66 9.17
C ASN A 298 5.52 -19.88 9.35
N SER A 299 6.60 -20.61 9.40
CA SER A 299 7.95 -20.08 9.65
C SER A 299 8.42 -19.07 8.60
N GLY A 300 7.98 -19.20 7.34
CA GLY A 300 8.43 -18.32 6.25
C GLY A 300 7.84 -16.91 6.27
N ALA A 301 6.82 -16.64 7.09
CA ALA A 301 6.08 -15.38 7.01
C ALA A 301 5.75 -14.72 8.36
N LEU A 302 6.29 -15.21 9.49
CA LEU A 302 5.95 -14.73 10.84
C LEU A 302 4.43 -14.61 11.05
N ARG A 303 3.70 -15.68 10.66
CA ARG A 303 2.24 -15.76 10.75
C ARG A 303 1.86 -17.06 11.44
N ALA A 304 0.76 -17.01 12.17
CA ALA A 304 0.16 -18.21 12.73
C ALA A 304 -1.22 -18.45 12.14
N ILE A 305 -1.50 -19.66 11.72
CA ILE A 305 -2.84 -20.10 11.36
C ILE A 305 -3.42 -20.76 12.61
N VAL A 306 -4.48 -20.16 13.12
CA VAL A 306 -5.22 -20.69 14.26
C VAL A 306 -6.51 -21.28 13.73
N SER A 307 -6.78 -22.53 14.07
CA SER A 307 -8.00 -23.25 13.69
C SER A 307 -8.66 -23.84 14.93
N TRP A 308 -9.98 -24.01 14.88
CA TRP A 308 -10.79 -24.52 15.99
C TRP A 308 -12.02 -25.23 15.46
N MET A 309 -12.70 -25.96 16.31
CA MET A 309 -14.01 -26.51 15.98
C MET A 309 -15.06 -25.40 15.98
N PRO A 310 -15.90 -25.30 14.92
CA PRO A 310 -16.98 -24.32 14.87
C PRO A 310 -17.92 -24.47 16.07
N THR A 311 -18.31 -23.35 16.67
CA THR A 311 -19.26 -23.31 17.79
C THR A 311 -20.65 -23.00 17.26
N GLU A 312 -21.65 -23.72 17.76
CA GLU A 312 -23.03 -23.52 17.36
C GLU A 312 -23.50 -22.10 17.66
N GLY A 313 -24.16 -21.48 16.68
CA GLY A 313 -24.69 -20.13 16.77
C GLY A 313 -23.66 -19.01 16.82
N ALA A 314 -22.38 -19.29 16.65
CA ALA A 314 -21.36 -18.27 16.46
C ALA A 314 -21.44 -17.70 15.04
N LEU A 315 -21.40 -16.39 14.93
CA LEU A 315 -21.39 -15.67 13.67
C LEU A 315 -19.96 -15.24 13.27
N THR A 316 -19.18 -14.88 14.27
CA THR A 316 -17.79 -14.45 14.07
C THR A 316 -16.91 -14.90 15.23
N TYR A 317 -15.63 -14.93 14.97
CA TYR A 317 -14.63 -15.29 15.96
C TYR A 317 -13.54 -14.20 16.01
N SER A 318 -13.00 -14.00 17.19
CA SER A 318 -11.82 -13.14 17.40
C SER A 318 -10.71 -13.97 18.03
N VAL A 319 -9.64 -14.15 17.28
CA VAL A 319 -8.40 -14.73 17.79
C VAL A 319 -7.58 -13.62 18.42
N THR A 320 -7.12 -13.83 19.62
CA THR A 320 -6.22 -12.92 20.33
C THR A 320 -4.91 -13.64 20.63
N ALA A 321 -3.82 -13.12 20.11
CA ALA A 321 -2.46 -13.57 20.43
C ALA A 321 -1.78 -12.50 21.27
N SER A 322 -1.42 -12.80 22.50
CA SER A 322 -0.82 -11.85 23.44
C SER A 322 0.58 -12.24 23.84
N SER A 323 1.50 -11.27 23.82
CA SER A 323 2.86 -11.40 24.30
C SER A 323 3.22 -10.14 25.11
N GLY A 324 3.25 -10.28 26.42
CA GLY A 324 3.38 -9.12 27.31
C GLY A 324 2.28 -8.09 27.10
N LEU A 325 2.63 -6.86 26.76
CA LEU A 325 1.67 -5.78 26.48
C LEU A 325 1.12 -5.80 25.04
N LEU A 326 1.77 -6.54 24.14
CA LEU A 326 1.34 -6.63 22.74
C LEU A 326 0.17 -7.61 22.62
N LYS A 327 -0.90 -7.14 21.97
CA LYS A 327 -2.07 -7.95 21.64
C LYS A 327 -2.38 -7.83 20.16
N LEU A 328 -2.26 -8.92 19.44
CA LEU A 328 -2.65 -9.04 18.05
C LEU A 328 -4.03 -9.67 17.97
N LYS A 329 -4.87 -9.18 17.08
CA LYS A 329 -6.22 -9.69 16.88
C LYS A 329 -6.46 -10.05 15.43
N CYS A 330 -7.21 -11.13 15.23
CA CYS A 330 -7.71 -11.53 13.93
C CYS A 330 -9.20 -11.85 14.07
N ASN A 331 -10.04 -11.19 13.30
CA ASN A 331 -11.48 -11.43 13.30
C ASN A 331 -11.89 -12.13 12.01
N THR A 332 -12.72 -13.14 12.13
CA THR A 332 -13.17 -13.97 11.01
C THR A 332 -14.57 -14.54 11.25
N SER A 333 -15.24 -14.90 10.18
CA SER A 333 -16.47 -15.72 10.21
C SER A 333 -16.18 -17.21 9.98
N SER A 334 -14.96 -17.58 9.61
CA SER A 334 -14.53 -18.96 9.39
C SER A 334 -14.00 -19.59 10.67
N ALA A 335 -13.87 -20.90 10.71
CA ALA A 335 -13.27 -21.63 11.83
C ALA A 335 -11.74 -21.64 11.82
N SER A 336 -11.14 -20.71 11.11
CA SER A 336 -9.71 -20.48 11.09
C SER A 336 -9.39 -19.03 10.83
N CYS A 337 -8.28 -18.55 11.38
CA CYS A 337 -7.80 -17.19 11.20
C CYS A 337 -6.29 -17.16 11.13
N MET A 338 -5.78 -16.31 10.27
CA MET A 338 -4.35 -16.08 10.16
C MET A 338 -3.98 -14.83 10.95
N VAL A 339 -3.22 -15.00 12.02
CA VAL A 339 -2.66 -13.90 12.82
C VAL A 339 -1.39 -13.42 12.10
N PRO A 340 -1.41 -12.23 11.52
CA PRO A 340 -0.27 -11.67 10.81
C PRO A 340 0.70 -10.95 11.76
N SER A 341 1.92 -10.73 11.27
CA SER A 341 2.88 -9.80 11.90
C SER A 341 3.27 -10.18 13.33
N LEU A 342 3.44 -11.46 13.59
CA LEU A 342 4.02 -11.93 14.84
C LEU A 342 5.47 -11.42 14.93
N GLN A 343 5.89 -11.06 16.12
CA GLN A 343 7.28 -10.70 16.37
C GLN A 343 8.11 -11.99 16.51
N CYS A 344 9.29 -11.96 15.94
CA CYS A 344 10.27 -13.00 16.16
C CYS A 344 10.74 -12.99 17.63
N SER A 345 11.36 -14.06 18.08
CA SER A 345 11.88 -14.21 19.44
C SER A 345 10.84 -13.94 20.53
N SER A 346 9.59 -14.33 20.29
CA SER A 346 8.47 -14.04 21.18
C SER A 346 7.66 -15.29 21.51
N GLU A 347 7.11 -15.31 22.72
CA GLU A 347 6.13 -16.31 23.11
C GLU A 347 4.75 -15.66 23.18
N TYR A 348 3.81 -16.21 22.43
CA TYR A 348 2.43 -15.77 22.37
C TYR A 348 1.50 -16.75 23.05
N TYR A 349 0.53 -16.23 23.76
CA TYR A 349 -0.60 -16.97 24.31
C TYR A 349 -1.82 -16.69 23.44
N VAL A 350 -2.29 -17.72 22.74
CA VAL A 350 -3.34 -17.61 21.73
C VAL A 350 -4.65 -18.13 22.31
N SER A 351 -5.69 -17.31 22.27
CA SER A 351 -7.05 -17.67 22.65
C SER A 351 -8.05 -17.24 21.59
N VAL A 352 -9.18 -17.93 21.53
CA VAL A 352 -10.26 -17.68 20.59
C VAL A 352 -11.53 -17.34 21.36
N THR A 353 -12.24 -16.31 20.93
CA THR A 353 -13.53 -15.91 21.46
C THR A 353 -14.57 -15.95 20.34
N ALA A 354 -15.68 -16.62 20.56
CA ALA A 354 -16.80 -16.65 19.62
C ALA A 354 -17.76 -15.49 19.91
N TYR A 355 -18.38 -14.97 18.87
CA TYR A 355 -19.34 -13.87 18.94
C TYR A 355 -20.59 -14.18 18.14
N ASN A 356 -21.71 -13.71 18.63
CA ASN A 356 -22.94 -13.58 17.88
C ASN A 356 -23.64 -12.27 18.23
N ASP A 357 -24.87 -12.11 17.79
CA ASP A 357 -25.72 -10.94 18.05
C ASP A 357 -26.11 -10.78 19.54
N ALA A 358 -25.98 -11.81 20.33
CA ALA A 358 -26.26 -11.78 21.76
C ALA A 358 -25.06 -11.38 22.63
N GLY A 359 -23.87 -11.63 22.15
CA GLY A 359 -22.64 -11.33 22.90
C GLY A 359 -21.45 -12.22 22.54
N SER A 360 -20.50 -12.30 23.45
CA SER A 360 -19.28 -13.10 23.30
C SER A 360 -19.26 -14.28 24.23
N SER A 361 -18.59 -15.34 23.79
CA SER A 361 -18.18 -16.43 24.70
C SER A 361 -17.09 -15.97 25.67
N ASN A 362 -16.79 -16.78 26.65
CA ASN A 362 -15.51 -16.74 27.33
C ASN A 362 -14.39 -17.05 26.31
N PRO A 363 -13.19 -16.47 26.48
CA PRO A 363 -12.04 -16.89 25.69
C PRO A 363 -11.70 -18.36 25.99
N THR A 364 -11.19 -19.09 25.02
CA THR A 364 -10.65 -20.43 25.23
C THR A 364 -9.42 -20.38 26.14
N ASP A 365 -9.03 -21.53 26.68
CA ASP A 365 -7.72 -21.69 27.31
C ASP A 365 -6.62 -21.28 26.31
N ALA A 366 -5.60 -20.61 26.83
CA ALA A 366 -4.55 -20.06 26.00
C ALA A 366 -3.57 -21.14 25.54
N VAL A 367 -3.36 -21.24 24.24
CA VAL A 367 -2.35 -22.10 23.63
C VAL A 367 -1.05 -21.32 23.46
N SER A 368 0.06 -21.84 24.01
CA SER A 368 1.37 -21.21 23.88
C SER A 368 1.96 -21.44 22.48
N LEU A 369 2.43 -20.38 21.84
CA LEU A 369 3.12 -20.37 20.56
C LEU A 369 4.46 -19.66 20.70
N LYS A 370 5.55 -20.37 20.45
CA LYS A 370 6.90 -19.78 20.35
C LYS A 370 7.22 -19.52 18.89
N THR A 371 7.61 -18.28 18.58
CA THR A 371 7.97 -17.88 17.23
C THR A 371 9.42 -18.23 16.91
N ILE A 372 9.78 -18.16 15.64
CA ILE A 372 11.17 -18.28 15.19
C ILE A 372 12.03 -17.17 15.83
N PRO A 373 13.34 -17.38 15.96
CA PRO A 373 14.25 -16.34 16.44
C PRO A 373 14.25 -15.12 15.52
N CYS A 374 14.58 -13.98 16.04
CA CYS A 374 14.89 -12.80 15.22
C CYS A 374 16.21 -13.00 14.48
N ALA A 375 16.37 -12.27 13.40
CA ALA A 375 17.63 -12.26 12.70
C ALA A 375 18.74 -11.75 13.66
N PRO A 376 19.90 -12.40 13.69
CA PRO A 376 21.05 -11.91 14.44
C PRO A 376 21.45 -10.50 14.00
N VAL A 377 21.85 -9.69 14.95
CA VAL A 377 22.27 -8.29 14.75
C VAL A 377 23.72 -8.09 15.19
N ASN A 378 24.28 -6.93 14.88
CA ASN A 378 25.67 -6.58 15.18
C ASN A 378 26.66 -7.60 14.62
N ILE A 379 26.40 -8.04 13.37
CA ILE A 379 27.31 -8.93 12.66
C ILE A 379 28.58 -8.12 12.37
N SER A 380 29.72 -8.63 12.80
CA SER A 380 31.02 -8.07 12.53
C SER A 380 31.96 -9.13 11.97
N VAL A 381 32.92 -8.67 11.19
CA VAL A 381 33.94 -9.52 10.58
C VAL A 381 35.31 -8.92 10.89
N GLU A 382 36.17 -9.71 11.42
CA GLU A 382 37.54 -9.36 11.70
C GLU A 382 38.50 -10.36 11.03
N GLY A 383 39.61 -9.89 10.54
CA GLY A 383 40.71 -10.75 10.09
C GLY A 383 41.49 -11.21 11.30
N ASP A 384 41.41 -12.49 11.61
CA ASP A 384 42.07 -13.06 12.80
C ASP A 384 43.52 -13.44 12.49
N GLU A 385 43.74 -14.11 11.37
CA GLU A 385 45.03 -14.46 10.81
C GLU A 385 45.06 -14.26 9.30
N PRO A 386 46.23 -14.17 8.65
CA PRO A 386 46.27 -14.10 7.20
C PRO A 386 45.54 -15.28 6.56
N GLY A 387 44.47 -15.00 5.84
CA GLY A 387 43.64 -16.01 5.18
C GLY A 387 42.47 -16.56 6.02
N HIS A 388 42.20 -15.99 7.20
CA HIS A 388 41.06 -16.37 8.04
C HIS A 388 40.23 -15.16 8.45
N LEU A 389 38.91 -15.34 8.47
CA LEU A 389 37.94 -14.38 8.92
C LEU A 389 37.20 -14.92 10.14
N LEU A 390 37.07 -14.12 11.16
CA LEU A 390 36.18 -14.36 12.30
C LEU A 390 34.90 -13.56 12.12
N VAL A 391 33.80 -14.26 12.00
CA VAL A 391 32.45 -13.68 11.98
C VAL A 391 31.86 -13.78 13.36
N SER A 392 31.41 -12.68 13.95
CA SER A 392 30.77 -12.63 15.26
C SER A 392 29.45 -11.85 15.19
N TRP A 393 28.52 -12.16 16.09
CA TRP A 393 27.19 -11.53 16.17
C TRP A 393 26.66 -11.53 17.60
N SER A 394 25.59 -10.75 17.83
CA SER A 394 24.90 -10.74 19.13
C SER A 394 24.01 -11.97 19.29
N SER A 395 23.93 -12.50 20.53
CA SER A 395 23.00 -13.60 20.83
C SER A 395 21.55 -13.20 20.61
N VAL A 396 20.74 -14.13 20.14
CA VAL A 396 19.32 -13.93 19.88
C VAL A 396 18.48 -14.70 20.88
N ASN A 397 17.47 -14.06 21.47
CA ASN A 397 16.52 -14.71 22.35
C ASN A 397 15.80 -15.86 21.63
N PHE A 398 15.65 -16.99 22.30
CA PHE A 398 15.08 -18.24 21.75
C PHE A 398 15.88 -18.84 20.58
N GLY A 399 17.07 -18.33 20.26
CA GLY A 399 17.98 -18.99 19.33
C GLY A 399 18.70 -20.15 20.03
N HIS A 400 18.64 -21.34 19.45
CA HIS A 400 19.31 -22.54 20.00
C HIS A 400 20.64 -22.80 19.32
N TYR A 401 20.74 -22.54 18.04
CA TYR A 401 21.97 -22.62 17.27
C TYR A 401 21.92 -21.63 16.09
N TYR A 402 23.05 -21.41 15.48
CA TYR A 402 23.22 -20.47 14.37
C TYR A 402 23.83 -21.17 13.17
N VAL A 403 23.45 -20.71 12.00
CA VAL A 403 24.06 -21.08 10.72
C VAL A 403 24.54 -19.81 10.04
N VAL A 404 25.83 -19.74 9.80
CA VAL A 404 26.48 -18.64 9.10
C VAL A 404 26.71 -19.07 7.66
N PHE A 405 26.22 -18.31 6.72
CA PHE A 405 26.48 -18.49 5.30
C PHE A 405 27.46 -17.40 4.85
N VAL A 406 28.50 -17.83 4.21
CA VAL A 406 29.49 -16.96 3.61
C VAL A 406 29.56 -17.31 2.13
N LYS A 407 29.10 -16.39 1.31
CA LYS A 407 29.10 -16.55 -0.15
C LYS A 407 30.09 -15.57 -0.75
N SER A 408 31.02 -16.09 -1.52
CA SER A 408 31.95 -15.26 -2.27
C SER A 408 31.35 -14.79 -3.61
N ASP A 409 31.89 -13.75 -4.15
CA ASP A 409 31.42 -13.11 -5.39
C ASP A 409 31.65 -13.97 -6.66
N ASP A 410 32.35 -15.10 -6.57
CA ASP A 410 32.45 -16.12 -7.60
C ASP A 410 31.37 -17.19 -7.51
N GLY A 411 30.53 -17.11 -6.47
CA GLY A 411 29.40 -18.01 -6.23
C GLY A 411 29.69 -19.18 -5.29
N LEU A 412 30.92 -19.34 -4.82
CA LEU A 412 31.24 -20.37 -3.82
C LEU A 412 30.54 -20.01 -2.49
N GLU A 413 29.88 -20.97 -1.88
CA GLU A 413 29.17 -20.83 -0.63
C GLU A 413 29.70 -21.81 0.41
N VAL A 414 30.02 -21.30 1.56
CA VAL A 414 30.50 -22.07 2.72
C VAL A 414 29.59 -21.75 3.91
N HIS A 415 29.31 -22.72 4.73
CA HIS A 415 28.49 -22.54 5.92
C HIS A 415 29.13 -23.15 7.15
N CYS A 416 28.80 -22.58 8.30
CA CYS A 416 29.23 -23.04 9.60
C CYS A 416 28.01 -23.15 10.53
N ASN A 417 27.86 -24.27 11.19
CA ASN A 417 26.83 -24.51 12.21
C ASN A 417 27.45 -24.44 13.60
N THR A 418 26.91 -23.57 14.44
CA THR A 418 27.47 -23.37 15.79
C THR A 418 26.39 -23.01 16.81
N SER A 419 26.60 -23.35 18.05
CA SER A 419 25.82 -22.84 19.18
C SER A 419 26.43 -21.59 19.82
N HIS A 420 27.63 -21.21 19.39
CA HIS A 420 28.31 -20.00 19.82
C HIS A 420 27.93 -18.81 18.93
N THR A 421 28.30 -17.62 19.33
CA THR A 421 28.05 -16.37 18.61
C THR A 421 29.20 -15.94 17.72
N GLN A 422 30.04 -16.88 17.30
CA GLN A 422 31.20 -16.65 16.44
C GLN A 422 31.50 -17.87 15.56
N CYS A 423 32.13 -17.65 14.41
CA CYS A 423 32.57 -18.71 13.50
C CYS A 423 33.75 -18.27 12.66
N HIS A 424 34.71 -19.19 12.42
CA HIS A 424 35.88 -18.96 11.62
C HIS A 424 35.70 -19.51 10.21
N PHE A 425 36.16 -18.75 9.23
CA PHE A 425 36.10 -19.12 7.81
C PHE A 425 37.49 -18.85 7.17
N GLN A 426 37.82 -19.70 6.23
CA GLN A 426 38.95 -19.46 5.36
C GLN A 426 38.61 -18.41 4.31
N SER A 427 39.49 -17.46 4.05
CA SER A 427 39.28 -16.39 3.08
C SER A 427 40.44 -16.26 2.13
N ASP A 428 40.15 -15.96 0.89
CA ASP A 428 41.13 -15.66 -0.15
C ASP A 428 41.18 -14.15 -0.41
N CYS A 429 42.28 -13.68 -0.93
CA CYS A 429 42.47 -12.27 -1.27
C CYS A 429 41.64 -11.89 -2.51
N GLY A 430 41.22 -10.64 -2.58
CA GLY A 430 40.51 -10.07 -3.73
C GLY A 430 39.03 -10.49 -3.88
N PHE A 431 38.46 -11.17 -2.90
CA PHE A 431 37.06 -11.57 -2.91
C PHE A 431 36.17 -10.60 -2.12
N THR A 432 34.93 -10.52 -2.50
CA THR A 432 33.86 -9.95 -1.68
C THR A 432 33.03 -11.09 -1.13
N TYR A 433 32.90 -11.11 0.18
CA TYR A 433 32.12 -12.08 0.90
C TYR A 433 30.81 -11.46 1.34
N PHE A 434 29.71 -12.12 1.02
CA PHE A 434 28.37 -11.79 1.48
C PHE A 434 28.05 -12.71 2.64
N ILE A 435 27.92 -12.13 3.81
CA ILE A 435 27.81 -12.87 5.06
C ILE A 435 26.41 -12.68 5.62
N SER A 436 25.72 -13.76 5.85
CA SER A 436 24.43 -13.78 6.50
C SER A 436 24.43 -14.78 7.65
N VAL A 437 23.78 -14.42 8.74
CA VAL A 437 23.69 -15.27 9.92
C VAL A 437 22.21 -15.54 10.21
N PHE A 438 21.88 -16.81 10.36
CA PHE A 438 20.54 -17.25 10.74
C PHE A 438 20.59 -17.90 12.11
N ALA A 439 19.59 -17.58 12.91
CA ALA A 439 19.35 -18.28 14.19
C ALA A 439 18.23 -19.31 13.99
N TYR A 440 18.29 -20.41 14.69
CA TYR A 440 17.33 -21.50 14.62
C TYR A 440 16.81 -21.87 15.99
N ASN A 441 15.53 -22.24 16.03
CA ASN A 441 14.90 -22.93 17.16
C ASN A 441 13.95 -24.03 16.65
N LYS A 442 13.14 -24.61 17.53
CA LYS A 442 12.18 -25.67 17.17
C LYS A 442 11.06 -25.15 16.23
N ALA A 443 10.78 -23.85 16.23
CA ALA A 443 9.78 -23.25 15.36
C ALA A 443 10.31 -22.99 13.94
N GLY A 444 11.63 -22.96 13.76
CA GLY A 444 12.27 -22.79 12.45
C GLY A 444 13.42 -21.81 12.45
N GLN A 445 13.71 -21.35 11.25
CA GLN A 445 14.80 -20.42 10.91
C GLN A 445 14.35 -18.97 11.10
N SER A 446 15.26 -18.10 11.56
CA SER A 446 15.06 -16.66 11.60
C SER A 446 14.82 -16.08 10.21
N PRO A 447 14.15 -14.94 10.09
CA PRO A 447 14.16 -14.16 8.84
C PRO A 447 15.60 -13.82 8.43
N LEU A 448 15.77 -13.52 7.15
CA LEU A 448 17.02 -12.96 6.64
C LEU A 448 17.26 -11.60 7.31
N GLY A 449 18.39 -11.48 7.99
CA GLY A 449 18.88 -10.24 8.57
C GLY A 449 19.66 -9.40 7.55
N ASN A 450 20.43 -8.49 8.08
CA ASN A 450 21.35 -7.71 7.25
C ASN A 450 22.43 -8.64 6.71
N VAL A 451 22.66 -8.55 5.41
CA VAL A 451 23.80 -9.19 4.77
C VAL A 451 24.98 -8.24 4.89
N LEU A 452 26.03 -8.70 5.55
CA LEU A 452 27.26 -7.93 5.68
C LEU A 452 28.17 -8.24 4.48
N ASN A 453 28.62 -7.19 3.81
CA ASN A 453 29.59 -7.31 2.75
C ASN A 453 30.99 -7.04 3.33
N TYR A 454 31.86 -7.99 3.18
CA TYR A 454 33.25 -7.87 3.57
C TYR A 454 34.16 -8.14 2.38
N SER A 455 35.05 -7.22 2.09
CA SER A 455 35.96 -7.34 0.97
C SER A 455 37.39 -7.51 1.47
N THR A 456 38.03 -8.58 1.07
CA THR A 456 39.46 -8.79 1.35
C THR A 456 40.31 -7.92 0.41
N ALA A 457 41.48 -7.55 0.88
CA ALA A 457 42.43 -6.82 0.07
C ALA A 457 42.78 -7.57 -1.22
N PRO A 458 43.09 -6.89 -2.31
CA PRO A 458 43.48 -7.54 -3.55
C PRO A 458 44.66 -8.48 -3.36
N CYS A 459 44.70 -9.53 -4.17
CA CYS A 459 45.88 -10.41 -4.16
C CYS A 459 47.13 -9.67 -4.66
N CYS A 460 48.26 -10.11 -4.23
CA CYS A 460 49.52 -9.67 -4.82
C CYS A 460 49.71 -10.32 -6.19
N PRO A 461 50.19 -9.59 -7.17
CA PRO A 461 50.68 -10.23 -8.41
C PRO A 461 51.83 -11.21 -8.10
N SER A 462 51.54 -12.52 -8.27
CA SER A 462 52.50 -13.57 -7.89
C SER A 462 53.66 -13.70 -8.87
N ASP A 463 53.38 -13.54 -10.16
CA ASP A 463 54.36 -13.78 -11.24
C ASP A 463 54.54 -12.56 -12.13
N PHE A 464 54.93 -11.46 -11.52
CA PHE A 464 55.28 -10.30 -12.30
C PHE A 464 56.64 -10.48 -12.99
N ARG A 465 56.76 -9.95 -14.16
CA ARG A 465 57.98 -9.93 -14.94
C ARG A 465 58.46 -8.49 -15.07
N ALA A 466 59.71 -8.28 -14.73
CA ALA A 466 60.36 -7.00 -14.95
C ALA A 466 61.50 -7.17 -15.94
N VAL A 467 61.44 -6.44 -17.01
CA VAL A 467 62.39 -6.55 -18.16
C VAL A 467 62.88 -5.17 -18.52
N LEU A 468 64.18 -5.04 -18.67
CA LEU A 468 64.74 -3.83 -19.23
C LEU A 468 64.46 -3.76 -20.74
N VAL A 469 63.63 -2.81 -21.15
CA VAL A 469 63.23 -2.60 -22.55
C VAL A 469 63.99 -1.51 -23.26
N ALA A 470 64.52 -0.58 -22.47
CA ALA A 470 65.46 0.45 -22.91
C ALA A 470 66.54 0.65 -21.84
N SER A 471 67.56 1.38 -22.16
CA SER A 471 68.68 1.59 -21.22
C SER A 471 68.30 2.13 -19.85
N ASP A 472 67.26 2.93 -19.78
CA ASP A 472 66.76 3.63 -18.60
C ASP A 472 65.29 3.27 -18.28
N THR A 473 64.76 2.27 -18.99
CA THR A 473 63.34 1.95 -18.92
C THR A 473 63.12 0.48 -18.66
N VAL A 474 62.45 0.17 -17.56
CA VAL A 474 62.05 -1.18 -17.18
C VAL A 474 60.55 -1.31 -17.39
N GLU A 475 60.15 -2.25 -18.21
CA GLU A 475 58.76 -2.64 -18.33
C GLU A 475 58.47 -3.77 -17.32
N VAL A 476 57.48 -3.53 -16.49
CA VAL A 476 57.02 -4.48 -15.49
C VAL A 476 55.63 -4.93 -15.90
N THR A 477 55.45 -6.21 -16.09
CA THR A 477 54.18 -6.83 -16.54
C THR A 477 53.77 -7.92 -15.59
N TRP A 478 52.48 -8.03 -15.35
CA TRP A 478 51.88 -9.03 -14.45
C TRP A 478 50.54 -9.49 -14.98
N ALA A 479 50.04 -10.58 -14.46
CA ALA A 479 48.67 -10.99 -14.72
C ALA A 479 47.70 -10.15 -13.86
N PRO A 480 46.50 -9.83 -14.37
CA PRO A 480 45.46 -9.15 -13.57
C PRO A 480 45.15 -10.02 -12.36
N VAL A 481 45.12 -9.37 -11.19
CA VAL A 481 44.78 -10.05 -9.94
C VAL A 481 43.40 -9.67 -9.47
N ARG A 482 42.73 -10.61 -8.86
CA ARG A 482 41.38 -10.42 -8.39
C ARG A 482 41.30 -9.31 -7.37
N GLY A 483 40.32 -8.47 -7.55
CA GLY A 483 39.97 -7.37 -6.62
C GLY A 483 40.83 -6.12 -6.78
N ALA A 484 41.85 -6.12 -7.65
CA ALA A 484 42.66 -4.93 -7.93
C ALA A 484 41.93 -3.99 -8.92
N GLU A 485 41.92 -2.73 -8.61
CA GLU A 485 41.43 -1.64 -9.47
C GLU A 485 42.59 -0.82 -10.03
N MET A 486 43.70 -0.81 -9.29
CA MET A 486 44.88 -0.08 -9.62
C MET A 486 46.14 -0.81 -9.06
N TYR A 487 47.25 -0.60 -9.69
CA TYR A 487 48.52 -1.16 -9.26
C TYR A 487 49.53 -0.04 -9.01
N GLU A 488 50.31 -0.18 -7.98
CA GLU A 488 51.47 0.66 -7.74
C GLU A 488 52.72 -0.18 -7.87
N THR A 489 53.48 0.06 -8.92
CA THR A 489 54.79 -0.52 -9.08
C THR A 489 55.83 0.40 -8.41
N ARG A 490 56.57 -0.13 -7.46
CA ARG A 490 57.65 0.56 -6.78
C ARG A 490 58.97 -0.07 -7.15
N ALA A 491 59.89 0.75 -7.59
CA ALA A 491 61.27 0.38 -7.78
C ALA A 491 62.13 1.11 -6.75
N LEU A 492 62.69 0.37 -5.80
CA LEU A 492 63.59 0.90 -4.75
C LEU A 492 65.00 0.66 -5.20
N GLY A 493 65.77 1.74 -5.41
CA GLY A 493 67.17 1.73 -5.77
C GLY A 493 67.97 2.69 -4.90
N GLY A 494 69.27 2.71 -5.13
CA GLY A 494 70.21 3.54 -4.32
C GLY A 494 69.94 5.05 -4.41
N SER A 495 69.18 5.51 -5.39
CA SER A 495 68.83 6.93 -5.61
C SER A 495 67.45 7.30 -5.11
N GLY A 496 66.72 6.35 -4.52
CA GLY A 496 65.35 6.58 -4.03
C GLY A 496 64.32 5.59 -4.57
N VAL A 497 63.03 5.98 -4.46
CA VAL A 497 61.91 5.15 -4.89
C VAL A 497 61.28 5.79 -6.12
N VAL A 498 61.23 5.03 -7.21
CA VAL A 498 60.45 5.37 -8.41
C VAL A 498 59.13 4.63 -8.36
N ARG A 499 58.05 5.34 -8.61
CA ARG A 499 56.71 4.79 -8.53
C ARG A 499 55.98 4.97 -9.86
N CYS A 500 55.16 4.00 -10.16
CA CYS A 500 54.24 4.05 -11.26
C CYS A 500 52.88 3.56 -10.78
N ASN A 501 51.85 4.37 -10.91
CA ASN A 501 50.49 3.99 -10.61
C ASN A 501 49.71 3.87 -11.91
N ASP A 502 49.13 2.71 -12.12
CA ASP A 502 48.33 2.45 -13.34
C ASP A 502 47.17 1.51 -13.04
N THR A 503 46.14 1.60 -13.83
CA THR A 503 45.03 0.62 -13.86
C THR A 503 45.33 -0.58 -14.76
N ALA A 504 46.38 -0.46 -15.57
CA ALA A 504 46.85 -1.51 -16.46
C ALA A 504 47.70 -2.56 -15.72
N THR A 505 47.80 -3.74 -16.30
CA THR A 505 48.66 -4.84 -15.79
C THR A 505 50.07 -4.76 -16.31
N ALA A 506 50.52 -3.59 -16.67
CA ALA A 506 51.90 -3.28 -17.01
C ALA A 506 52.21 -1.85 -16.62
N CYS A 507 53.44 -1.64 -16.31
CA CYS A 507 53.94 -0.32 -16.00
C CYS A 507 55.35 -0.18 -16.59
N THR A 508 55.54 0.96 -17.19
CA THR A 508 56.88 1.32 -17.70
C THR A 508 57.52 2.33 -16.75
N LEU A 509 58.54 1.91 -16.08
CA LEU A 509 59.40 2.75 -15.24
C LEU A 509 60.48 3.36 -16.12
N SER A 510 60.33 4.60 -16.51
CA SER A 510 61.26 5.32 -17.37
C SER A 510 62.12 6.31 -16.59
N ALA A 511 63.16 6.79 -17.22
CA ALA A 511 64.13 7.70 -16.64
C ALA A 511 64.79 7.16 -15.36
N LEU A 512 64.96 5.87 -15.29
CA LEU A 512 65.69 5.24 -14.20
C LEU A 512 67.16 5.55 -14.33
N PRO A 513 67.83 5.96 -13.23
CA PRO A 513 69.27 6.05 -13.22
C PRO A 513 69.90 4.78 -13.77
N CYS A 514 70.85 4.98 -14.67
CA CYS A 514 71.60 3.89 -15.25
C CYS A 514 72.52 3.21 -14.20
N ASN A 515 72.96 1.99 -14.50
CA ASN A 515 73.80 1.18 -13.68
C ASN A 515 73.32 1.05 -12.22
N THR A 516 72.01 0.97 -12.05
CA THR A 516 71.39 0.92 -10.74
C THR A 516 70.57 -0.37 -10.62
N ARG A 517 70.70 -1.04 -9.48
CA ARG A 517 69.93 -2.22 -9.13
C ARG A 517 68.67 -1.79 -8.39
N TYR A 518 67.54 -2.17 -8.92
CA TYR A 518 66.24 -1.87 -8.34
C TYR A 518 65.58 -3.14 -7.77
N ASN A 519 65.04 -3.00 -6.56
CA ASN A 519 64.12 -3.96 -6.00
C ASN A 519 62.71 -3.54 -6.39
N ILE A 520 62.06 -4.29 -7.28
CA ILE A 520 60.77 -3.97 -7.83
C ILE A 520 59.69 -4.77 -7.10
N THR A 521 58.66 -4.08 -6.62
CA THR A 521 57.51 -4.68 -5.99
C THR A 521 56.24 -4.11 -6.66
N VAL A 522 55.28 -4.96 -6.99
CA VAL A 522 54.00 -4.55 -7.51
C VAL A 522 52.94 -4.74 -6.43
N TYR A 523 52.35 -3.64 -6.00
CA TYR A 523 51.24 -3.61 -5.04
C TYR A 523 49.96 -3.46 -5.77
N SER A 524 48.92 -4.13 -5.30
CA SER A 524 47.57 -4.02 -5.82
C SER A 524 46.73 -3.19 -4.86
N PHE A 525 45.91 -2.32 -5.41
CA PHE A 525 45.05 -1.40 -4.69
C PHE A 525 43.61 -1.50 -5.19
N SER A 526 42.69 -1.27 -4.28
CA SER A 526 41.28 -0.98 -4.57
C SER A 526 40.79 0.06 -3.60
N GLU A 527 40.05 1.04 -4.03
CA GLU A 527 39.46 2.06 -3.17
C GLU A 527 38.58 1.44 -2.08
N ALA A 528 37.78 0.45 -2.46
CA ALA A 528 36.87 -0.24 -1.57
C ALA A 528 37.51 -1.32 -0.70
N ARG A 529 38.63 -1.93 -1.14
CA ARG A 529 39.23 -3.12 -0.53
C ARG A 529 40.55 -2.83 0.20
N GLY A 530 41.07 -1.64 -0.01
CA GLY A 530 42.38 -1.29 0.53
C GLY A 530 43.55 -1.83 -0.31
N SER A 531 44.68 -2.08 0.32
CA SER A 531 45.88 -2.51 -0.34
C SER A 531 46.52 -3.70 0.36
N ASN A 532 47.20 -4.55 -0.41
CA ASN A 532 48.07 -5.57 0.13
C ASN A 532 49.49 -5.06 0.13
N THR A 533 50.08 -4.97 1.31
CA THR A 533 51.46 -4.45 1.51
C THR A 533 52.53 -5.54 1.61
N SER A 534 52.12 -6.81 1.60
CA SER A 534 53.03 -7.96 1.78
C SER A 534 53.38 -8.66 0.45
N CYS A 535 53.54 -7.87 -0.61
CA CYS A 535 53.83 -8.43 -1.93
C CYS A 535 55.32 -8.74 -2.11
N ALA A 536 55.58 -9.81 -2.87
CA ALA A 536 56.96 -10.22 -3.18
C ALA A 536 57.65 -9.21 -4.09
N SER A 537 58.96 -9.16 -3.98
CA SER A 537 59.81 -8.28 -4.78
C SER A 537 60.80 -9.06 -5.65
N LYS A 538 61.18 -8.46 -6.78
CA LYS A 538 62.18 -8.98 -7.72
C LYS A 538 63.23 -7.93 -8.01
N TYR A 539 64.46 -8.37 -8.25
CA TYR A 539 65.54 -7.47 -8.58
C TYR A 539 65.73 -7.36 -10.09
N VAL A 540 65.90 -6.10 -10.55
CA VAL A 540 66.24 -5.77 -11.93
C VAL A 540 67.35 -4.73 -11.91
N ALA A 541 68.29 -4.87 -12.81
CA ALA A 541 69.34 -3.86 -12.98
C ALA A 541 69.09 -3.09 -14.28
N THR A 542 69.25 -1.79 -14.23
CA THR A 542 69.20 -0.94 -15.43
C THR A 542 70.48 -1.12 -16.26
N ALA A 543 70.37 -0.73 -17.48
CA ALA A 543 71.49 -0.74 -18.38
C ALA A 543 72.65 0.14 -17.87
N PRO A 544 73.82 -0.12 -18.26
CA PRO A 544 74.96 0.74 -17.90
C PRO A 544 74.72 2.19 -18.26
N CYS A 545 75.35 3.09 -17.57
CA CYS A 545 75.31 4.51 -17.89
C CYS A 545 75.94 4.77 -19.26
N SER A 546 75.27 5.66 -19.99
CA SER A 546 75.85 6.13 -21.24
C SER A 546 77.25 6.67 -20.99
N PRO A 547 78.24 6.17 -21.66
CA PRO A 547 79.54 6.73 -21.55
C PRO A 547 79.57 8.14 -22.10
N GLU A 548 80.30 9.02 -21.47
CA GLU A 548 80.43 10.39 -21.96
C GLU A 548 81.69 10.49 -22.77
N ILE A 549 81.51 10.74 -24.06
CA ILE A 549 82.70 10.97 -24.93
C ILE A 549 83.35 12.29 -24.55
N LYS A 550 84.50 12.19 -24.03
CA LYS A 550 85.32 13.36 -23.54
C LYS A 550 86.17 13.93 -24.62
N SER A 551 86.70 13.12 -25.47
CA SER A 551 87.51 13.56 -26.57
C SER A 551 87.49 12.51 -27.72
N ILE A 552 87.58 13.05 -28.88
CA ILE A 552 87.82 12.26 -30.07
C ILE A 552 89.10 12.73 -30.64
N SER A 553 90.09 11.86 -30.67
CA SER A 553 91.43 12.09 -31.19
C SER A 553 91.60 11.35 -32.51
N LYS A 554 92.13 12.02 -33.46
CA LYS A 554 92.41 11.43 -34.77
C LYS A 554 93.83 10.85 -34.74
N GLU A 555 93.99 9.55 -34.79
CA GLU A 555 95.27 8.85 -34.74
C GLU A 555 95.88 8.60 -36.12
N ALA A 556 94.98 8.43 -37.15
CA ALA A 556 95.32 8.24 -38.55
C ALA A 556 94.23 8.73 -39.51
N LEU A 557 94.50 8.78 -40.76
CA LEU A 557 93.55 9.29 -41.79
C LEU A 557 92.17 8.54 -41.83
N SER A 558 92.14 7.32 -41.31
CA SER A 558 90.99 6.53 -41.24
C SER A 558 90.76 5.89 -39.84
N ALA A 559 91.46 6.34 -38.86
CA ALA A 559 91.37 5.84 -37.49
C ALA A 559 91.09 6.95 -36.50
N ILE A 560 90.06 6.84 -35.75
CA ILE A 560 89.66 7.83 -34.73
C ILE A 560 89.59 7.11 -33.38
N SER A 561 90.37 7.56 -32.44
CA SER A 561 90.33 7.09 -31.05
C SER A 561 89.24 7.95 -30.32
N VAL A 562 88.31 7.26 -29.76
CA VAL A 562 87.28 7.84 -28.97
C VAL A 562 87.55 7.50 -27.52
N HIS A 563 87.67 8.55 -26.69
CA HIS A 563 87.87 8.40 -25.27
C HIS A 563 86.61 8.86 -24.56
N TRP A 564 86.19 8.06 -23.56
CA TRP A 564 84.99 8.34 -22.76
C TRP A 564 85.30 8.20 -21.27
N GLN A 565 84.48 8.81 -20.52
CA GLN A 565 84.35 8.60 -19.08
C GLN A 565 83.04 7.80 -18.79
N SER A 566 83.21 6.84 -17.89
CA SER A 566 82.07 6.05 -17.47
C SER A 566 82.27 5.55 -16.03
N ASN A 567 81.19 5.43 -15.31
CA ASN A 567 81.17 4.91 -13.94
C ASN A 567 80.57 3.51 -13.87
N ASN A 568 80.53 2.77 -15.01
CA ASN A 568 79.97 1.44 -15.04
C ASN A 568 81.00 0.40 -14.55
N GLU A 569 80.51 -0.51 -13.70
CA GLU A 569 81.29 -1.67 -13.26
C GLU A 569 81.05 -2.81 -14.28
N GLU A 570 82.05 -3.49 -14.76
CA GLU A 570 81.96 -4.66 -15.67
C GLU A 570 81.19 -4.41 -16.97
N ALA A 571 81.34 -3.28 -17.62
CA ALA A 571 80.76 -3.01 -18.92
C ALA A 571 81.69 -3.16 -20.12
N THR A 572 81.17 -3.68 -21.22
CA THR A 572 81.86 -3.63 -22.52
C THR A 572 81.25 -2.47 -23.31
N TYR A 573 82.17 -1.62 -23.85
CA TYR A 573 81.75 -0.42 -24.59
C TYR A 573 81.80 -0.68 -26.10
N ILE A 574 80.82 -0.21 -26.81
CA ILE A 574 80.71 -0.25 -28.28
C ILE A 574 80.65 1.21 -28.75
N VAL A 575 81.62 1.65 -29.40
CA VAL A 575 81.61 2.98 -30.04
C VAL A 575 81.18 2.84 -31.48
N THR A 576 80.27 3.66 -31.88
CA THR A 576 79.66 3.61 -33.21
C THR A 576 79.79 4.98 -33.86
N ALA A 577 80.26 5.01 -35.07
CA ALA A 577 80.20 6.18 -35.93
C ALA A 577 79.21 5.94 -37.08
N ARG A 578 78.23 6.83 -37.24
CA ARG A 578 77.21 6.73 -38.28
C ARG A 578 77.35 7.93 -39.20
N GLY A 579 77.36 7.69 -40.50
CA GLY A 579 77.35 8.66 -41.53
C GLY A 579 76.49 8.20 -42.76
N GLU A 580 76.27 9.05 -43.75
CA GLU A 580 75.55 8.72 -44.97
C GLU A 580 76.10 7.51 -45.70
N ALA A 581 77.39 7.20 -45.53
CA ALA A 581 78.10 6.15 -46.17
C ALA A 581 78.10 4.81 -45.42
N GLY A 582 77.56 4.69 -44.18
CA GLY A 582 77.52 3.46 -43.44
C GLY A 582 77.71 3.58 -41.92
N LEU A 583 77.90 2.46 -41.29
CA LEU A 583 78.03 2.29 -39.86
C LEU A 583 79.37 1.63 -39.50
N TRP A 584 80.08 2.25 -38.58
CA TRP A 584 81.32 1.69 -38.02
C TRP A 584 81.23 1.51 -36.54
N HIS A 585 81.93 0.51 -36.03
CA HIS A 585 81.92 0.25 -34.59
C HIS A 585 83.26 -0.33 -34.13
N CYS A 586 83.56 -0.05 -32.89
CA CYS A 586 84.67 -0.72 -32.16
C CYS A 586 84.17 -1.10 -30.76
N THR A 587 84.77 -2.14 -30.19
CA THR A 587 84.42 -2.62 -28.86
C THR A 587 85.63 -2.59 -27.93
N SER A 588 85.39 -2.20 -26.65
CA SER A 588 86.43 -2.15 -25.65
C SER A 588 85.85 -2.41 -24.26
N SER A 589 86.59 -3.04 -23.39
CA SER A 589 86.31 -3.10 -21.93
C SER A 589 87.03 -2.01 -21.13
N GLY A 590 87.85 -1.15 -21.76
CA GLY A 590 88.51 0.02 -21.21
C GLY A 590 87.74 1.33 -21.54
N ASN A 591 88.40 2.46 -21.35
CA ASN A 591 87.85 3.80 -21.55
C ASN A 591 88.19 4.42 -22.88
N SER A 592 88.68 3.63 -23.83
CA SER A 592 88.98 4.09 -25.21
C SER A 592 88.80 2.98 -26.23
N CYS A 593 88.52 3.38 -27.45
CA CYS A 593 88.36 2.48 -28.57
C CYS A 593 88.68 3.21 -29.87
N THR A 594 89.30 2.51 -30.82
CA THR A 594 89.67 3.12 -32.08
C THR A 594 88.77 2.62 -33.21
N LEU A 595 88.05 3.53 -33.83
CA LEU A 595 87.29 3.31 -35.04
C LEU A 595 88.21 3.39 -36.24
N ILE A 596 88.28 2.36 -37.05
CA ILE A 596 89.13 2.26 -38.24
C ILE A 596 88.26 2.19 -39.54
N HIS A 597 88.86 2.65 -40.66
CA HIS A 597 88.24 2.61 -41.98
C HIS A 597 87.00 3.51 -42.16
N LEU A 598 86.91 4.66 -41.53
CA LEU A 598 85.86 5.63 -41.74
C LEU A 598 86.06 6.35 -43.07
N PRO A 599 85.03 6.42 -43.95
CA PRO A 599 85.14 7.12 -45.21
C PRO A 599 85.24 8.64 -45.02
N CYS A 600 86.10 9.25 -45.75
CA CYS A 600 86.32 10.68 -45.71
C CYS A 600 85.19 11.49 -46.41
N GLY A 601 84.80 12.63 -45.86
CA GLY A 601 83.81 13.60 -46.46
C GLY A 601 82.37 13.42 -46.05
N SER A 602 82.09 12.47 -45.22
CA SER A 602 80.78 12.27 -44.62
C SER A 602 80.73 12.81 -43.18
N ALA A 603 79.72 13.53 -42.87
CA ALA A 603 79.48 13.90 -41.51
C ALA A 603 79.10 12.63 -40.71
N PHE A 604 79.87 12.33 -39.71
CA PHE A 604 79.64 11.24 -38.81
C PHE A 604 79.17 11.73 -37.49
N SER A 605 78.22 11.02 -36.97
CA SER A 605 77.77 11.09 -35.62
C SER A 605 78.40 9.97 -34.83
N VAL A 606 79.33 10.30 -33.91
CA VAL A 606 79.98 9.28 -33.08
C VAL A 606 79.28 9.19 -31.76
N SER A 607 78.85 7.99 -31.41
CA SER A 607 78.25 7.67 -30.15
C SER A 607 78.87 6.41 -29.56
N ALA A 608 78.89 6.33 -28.25
CA ALA A 608 79.38 5.18 -27.51
C ALA A 608 78.23 4.57 -26.70
N ILE A 609 78.17 3.26 -26.65
CA ILE A 609 77.21 2.53 -25.80
C ILE A 609 78.01 1.61 -24.86
N ALA A 610 77.48 1.45 -23.65
CA ALA A 610 77.96 0.46 -22.71
C ALA A 610 77.07 -0.77 -22.73
N ARG A 611 77.58 -1.95 -22.69
CA ARG A 611 76.85 -3.20 -22.64
C ARG A 611 77.23 -4.02 -21.41
N SER A 612 76.28 -4.47 -20.67
CA SER A 612 76.43 -5.38 -19.54
C SER A 612 75.41 -6.53 -19.62
N PRO A 613 75.44 -7.53 -18.72
CA PRO A 613 74.36 -8.56 -18.67
C PRO A 613 72.99 -7.96 -18.42
N ALA A 614 72.88 -6.78 -17.83
CA ALA A 614 71.63 -6.08 -17.56
C ALA A 614 71.04 -5.40 -18.82
N GLY A 615 71.86 -5.17 -19.83
CA GLY A 615 71.40 -4.52 -21.07
C GLY A 615 72.48 -3.59 -21.68
N GLN A 616 71.99 -2.74 -22.58
CA GLN A 616 72.82 -1.78 -23.30
C GLN A 616 72.45 -0.36 -22.94
N SER A 617 73.43 0.49 -22.69
CA SER A 617 73.22 1.91 -22.42
C SER A 617 72.61 2.63 -23.61
N LEU A 618 72.05 3.77 -23.34
CA LEU A 618 71.82 4.74 -24.42
C LEU A 618 73.15 5.13 -25.03
N PRO A 619 73.16 5.45 -26.31
CA PRO A 619 74.38 5.98 -26.90
C PRO A 619 74.73 7.30 -26.25
N SER A 620 75.99 7.55 -26.12
CA SER A 620 76.50 8.84 -25.70
C SER A 620 76.00 9.95 -26.62
N TYR A 621 76.03 11.16 -26.14
CA TYR A 621 75.86 12.31 -27.03
C TYR A 621 76.80 12.15 -28.23
N SER A 622 76.21 12.24 -29.37
CA SER A 622 76.97 12.17 -30.57
C SER A 622 77.64 13.52 -30.85
N VAL A 623 78.90 13.45 -31.25
CA VAL A 623 79.66 14.63 -31.59
C VAL A 623 79.90 14.64 -33.11
N PRO A 624 79.41 15.70 -33.83
CA PRO A 624 78.30 16.56 -33.61
C PRO A 624 77.09 16.01 -34.34
N LEU A 625 75.90 16.08 -33.76
CA LEU A 625 74.72 15.65 -34.47
C LEU A 625 73.43 16.20 -33.98
N GLU A 626 72.60 16.45 -34.89
CA GLU A 626 71.21 16.81 -34.66
C GLU A 626 70.32 15.62 -35.06
N THR A 627 69.39 15.25 -34.24
CA THR A 627 68.42 14.21 -34.51
C THR A 627 67.00 14.57 -34.08
N GLY A 628 66.03 14.01 -34.72
CA GLY A 628 64.63 14.37 -34.75
C GLY A 628 63.76 13.96 -33.54
N ALA A 629 62.46 14.34 -33.57
CA ALA A 629 61.50 14.33 -32.47
C ALA A 629 60.99 12.90 -32.05
N CYS A 630 60.74 12.72 -30.74
CA CYS A 630 60.38 11.44 -30.12
C CYS A 630 58.92 11.31 -29.68
N CYS A 631 58.51 10.07 -29.59
CA CYS A 631 57.18 9.74 -29.09
C CYS A 631 56.99 10.04 -27.59
N PRO A 632 55.82 10.36 -27.13
CA PRO A 632 55.54 10.62 -25.72
C PRO A 632 55.64 9.36 -24.87
N SER A 633 56.00 9.52 -23.61
CA SER A 633 56.15 8.41 -22.65
C SER A 633 55.02 8.38 -21.61
N GLY A 634 54.89 7.27 -20.92
CA GLY A 634 54.04 7.17 -19.72
C GLY A 634 52.55 7.28 -19.93
N VAL A 635 52.04 6.79 -21.08
CA VAL A 635 50.61 6.75 -21.33
C VAL A 635 49.87 5.93 -20.27
N LYS A 636 48.86 6.53 -19.61
CA LYS A 636 48.08 5.97 -18.52
C LYS A 636 46.60 6.29 -18.72
N LEU A 637 45.71 5.36 -18.33
CA LEU A 637 44.25 5.57 -18.37
C LEU A 637 43.69 5.57 -16.96
N TYR A 638 42.73 6.48 -16.74
CA TYR A 638 41.95 6.57 -15.52
C TYR A 638 40.48 6.67 -15.86
N ARG A 639 39.66 6.04 -15.05
CA ARG A 639 38.21 6.11 -15.28
C ARG A 639 37.65 7.40 -14.69
N LEU A 640 36.79 8.06 -15.46
CA LEU A 640 36.02 9.25 -15.07
C LEU A 640 34.55 8.86 -14.98
N GLY A 641 34.03 8.63 -13.75
CA GLY A 641 32.65 8.22 -13.54
C GLY A 641 32.29 6.88 -14.21
N ASN A 642 31.03 6.69 -14.59
CA ASN A 642 30.56 5.41 -15.10
C ASN A 642 30.92 5.14 -16.57
N ASN A 643 31.07 6.17 -17.40
CA ASN A 643 31.22 6.02 -18.87
C ASN A 643 32.39 6.84 -19.48
N GLY A 644 33.29 7.37 -18.69
CA GLY A 644 34.39 8.18 -19.20
C GLY A 644 35.77 7.66 -18.86
N ILE A 645 36.75 7.98 -19.67
CA ILE A 645 38.17 7.64 -19.48
C ILE A 645 39.02 8.88 -19.73
N ARG A 646 40.00 9.09 -18.88
CA ARG A 646 41.06 10.08 -19.07
C ARG A 646 42.36 9.36 -19.45
N VAL A 647 42.94 9.76 -20.58
CA VAL A 647 44.24 9.29 -21.02
C VAL A 647 45.27 10.34 -20.68
N TYR A 648 46.28 9.96 -19.95
CA TYR A 648 47.43 10.80 -19.60
C TYR A 648 48.69 10.29 -20.32
N TRP A 649 49.59 11.20 -20.63
CA TRP A 649 50.90 10.91 -21.16
C TRP A 649 51.93 11.95 -20.67
N ARG A 650 53.17 11.61 -20.79
CA ARG A 650 54.26 12.56 -20.57
C ARG A 650 54.79 13.01 -21.92
N ALA A 651 54.68 14.26 -22.24
CA ALA A 651 55.23 14.86 -23.43
C ALA A 651 56.78 14.76 -23.41
N SER A 652 57.37 14.52 -24.54
CA SER A 652 58.81 14.55 -24.70
C SER A 652 59.33 15.96 -24.96
N ASP A 653 58.49 16.84 -25.48
CA ASP A 653 58.73 18.25 -25.68
C ASP A 653 57.39 19.01 -25.50
N GLU A 654 57.44 20.10 -24.73
CA GLU A 654 56.22 20.89 -24.41
C GLU A 654 55.67 21.65 -25.60
N THR A 655 56.45 21.79 -26.68
CA THR A 655 56.06 22.50 -27.91
C THR A 655 55.32 21.58 -28.89
N ILE A 656 55.30 20.24 -28.66
CA ILE A 656 54.67 19.29 -29.56
C ILE A 656 53.28 18.96 -29.09
N ASN A 657 52.32 19.05 -29.97
CA ASN A 657 50.94 18.59 -29.75
C ASN A 657 50.86 17.08 -29.96
N TYR A 658 49.99 16.42 -29.20
CA TYR A 658 49.79 14.96 -29.30
C TYR A 658 48.33 14.67 -29.63
N ASN A 659 48.16 13.55 -30.38
CA ASN A 659 46.82 12.96 -30.63
C ASN A 659 46.71 11.64 -29.93
N THR A 660 45.54 11.32 -29.42
CA THR A 660 45.26 10.05 -28.73
C THR A 660 44.19 9.28 -29.51
N ASP A 661 44.50 8.05 -29.93
CA ASP A 661 43.60 7.15 -30.61
C ASP A 661 43.38 5.89 -29.81
N LEU A 662 42.10 5.54 -29.61
CA LEU A 662 41.65 4.32 -28.95
C LEU A 662 40.87 3.49 -29.97
N HIS A 663 41.29 2.28 -30.16
CA HIS A 663 40.63 1.31 -31.05
C HIS A 663 40.10 0.12 -30.24
N GLY A 664 38.80 -0.10 -30.25
CA GLY A 664 38.16 -1.26 -29.63
C GLY A 664 37.11 -1.90 -30.51
N SER A 665 36.63 -3.08 -30.11
CA SER A 665 35.60 -3.81 -30.91
C SER A 665 34.25 -3.06 -30.92
N LYS A 666 33.98 -2.26 -29.90
CA LYS A 666 32.74 -1.48 -29.75
C LYS A 666 32.85 -0.03 -30.26
N GLY A 667 33.99 0.37 -30.79
CA GLY A 667 34.18 1.68 -31.38
C GLY A 667 35.61 2.18 -31.33
N ASN A 668 35.88 3.19 -32.17
CA ASN A 668 37.15 3.91 -32.20
C ASN A 668 36.90 5.34 -31.69
N PHE A 669 37.79 5.80 -30.83
CA PHE A 669 37.70 7.09 -30.22
C PHE A 669 39.00 7.86 -30.45
N THR A 670 38.89 9.09 -30.83
CA THR A 670 40.04 9.98 -31.01
C THR A 670 39.87 11.21 -30.14
N CYS A 671 40.96 11.66 -29.60
CA CYS A 671 40.94 12.86 -28.79
C CYS A 671 42.20 13.68 -29.05
N THR A 672 42.01 14.92 -29.45
CA THR A 672 43.03 15.93 -29.61
C THR A 672 42.87 16.99 -28.54
N PRO A 673 43.71 17.00 -27.50
CA PRO A 673 43.60 18.01 -26.45
C PRO A 673 44.01 19.41 -27.00
N SER A 674 43.56 20.44 -26.34
CA SER A 674 44.07 21.80 -26.56
C SER A 674 45.58 21.85 -26.34
N SER A 675 46.29 22.73 -27.06
CA SER A 675 47.74 22.83 -26.97
C SER A 675 48.25 22.98 -25.53
N GLY A 676 49.24 22.17 -25.18
CA GLY A 676 49.88 22.17 -23.84
C GLY A 676 49.29 21.24 -22.79
N LEU A 677 48.22 20.49 -23.08
CA LEU A 677 47.65 19.49 -22.16
C LEU A 677 48.30 18.15 -22.38
N SER A 678 48.66 17.50 -21.26
CA SER A 678 49.23 16.13 -21.22
C SER A 678 48.20 15.05 -20.90
N HIS A 679 46.94 15.37 -21.12
CA HIS A 679 45.83 14.41 -20.96
C HIS A 679 44.70 14.73 -21.90
N CYS A 680 43.85 13.72 -22.13
CA CYS A 680 42.71 13.81 -22.95
C CYS A 680 41.53 13.01 -22.34
N ASP A 681 40.34 13.62 -22.29
CA ASP A 681 39.15 12.99 -21.75
C ASP A 681 38.26 12.49 -22.87
N ILE A 682 37.90 11.22 -22.79
CA ILE A 682 36.99 10.61 -23.73
C ILE A 682 35.75 10.16 -22.97
N THR A 683 34.59 10.73 -23.33
CA THR A 683 33.29 10.42 -22.71
C THR A 683 32.56 9.38 -23.57
N GLU A 684 31.64 8.65 -22.94
CA GLU A 684 30.78 7.65 -23.61
C GLU A 684 31.51 6.41 -24.16
N ILE A 685 32.53 5.96 -23.46
CA ILE A 685 33.19 4.71 -23.84
C ILE A 685 32.37 3.51 -23.33
N PRO A 686 31.97 2.56 -24.19
CA PRO A 686 31.31 1.34 -23.80
C PRO A 686 32.20 0.49 -22.89
N CYS A 687 31.66 0.06 -21.76
CA CYS A 687 32.34 -0.87 -20.87
C CYS A 687 32.28 -2.32 -21.42
N GLY A 688 33.10 -3.20 -20.87
CA GLY A 688 33.21 -4.59 -21.28
C GLY A 688 33.90 -4.76 -22.64
N ASP A 689 34.87 -3.91 -22.93
CA ASP A 689 35.70 -3.98 -24.14
C ASP A 689 37.19 -3.75 -23.80
N VAL A 690 38.03 -4.09 -24.77
CA VAL A 690 39.47 -3.90 -24.73
C VAL A 690 39.88 -2.90 -25.81
N TYR A 691 40.57 -1.86 -25.38
CA TYR A 691 40.98 -0.76 -26.25
C TYR A 691 42.50 -0.75 -26.45
N THR A 692 42.91 -0.63 -27.70
CA THR A 692 44.26 -0.30 -28.05
C THR A 692 44.43 1.21 -28.07
N VAL A 693 45.35 1.70 -27.26
CA VAL A 693 45.60 3.12 -27.09
C VAL A 693 46.95 3.51 -27.69
N VAL A 694 46.92 4.55 -28.50
CA VAL A 694 48.14 5.14 -29.09
C VAL A 694 48.09 6.64 -28.84
N VAL A 695 49.20 7.17 -28.32
CA VAL A 695 49.41 8.61 -28.22
C VAL A 695 50.62 8.99 -29.06
N SER A 696 50.41 9.90 -30.01
CA SER A 696 51.42 10.25 -31.02
C SER A 696 51.63 11.75 -31.14
N PRO A 697 52.84 12.22 -31.42
CA PRO A 697 53.07 13.63 -31.68
C PRO A 697 52.43 14.05 -33.03
N VAL A 698 51.91 15.27 -33.07
CA VAL A 698 51.42 15.90 -34.31
C VAL A 698 52.54 16.69 -34.93
N THR A 699 52.92 16.26 -36.13
CA THR A 699 53.94 16.95 -36.96
C THR A 699 53.28 17.76 -38.06
N ASP A 700 54.00 18.58 -38.81
CA ASP A 700 53.47 19.38 -39.97
C ASP A 700 52.79 18.51 -41.05
N LYS A 701 53.00 17.19 -40.99
CA LYS A 701 52.36 16.22 -41.87
C LYS A 701 51.24 15.40 -41.23
N GLY A 702 50.81 15.79 -40.02
CA GLY A 702 49.81 15.05 -39.24
C GLY A 702 50.35 14.08 -38.20
N PRO A 703 49.55 13.34 -37.42
CA PRO A 703 49.99 12.46 -36.39
C PRO A 703 50.76 11.27 -36.97
N ASN A 704 51.95 10.99 -36.44
CA ASN A 704 52.77 9.90 -36.91
C ASN A 704 52.51 8.63 -36.06
N LEU A 705 51.42 7.96 -36.34
CA LEU A 705 50.92 6.78 -35.60
C LEU A 705 51.82 5.53 -35.67
N THR A 706 52.81 5.51 -36.55
CA THR A 706 53.58 4.29 -36.87
C THR A 706 54.74 4.02 -35.91
N PHE A 707 55.18 5.00 -35.18
CA PHE A 707 56.40 4.90 -34.33
C PHE A 707 56.13 4.90 -32.83
N CYS A 708 54.91 5.24 -32.41
CA CYS A 708 54.64 5.31 -31.00
C CYS A 708 54.09 3.99 -30.39
N PRO A 709 54.46 3.67 -29.15
CA PRO A 709 54.04 2.42 -28.53
C PRO A 709 52.54 2.30 -28.37
N LYS A 710 51.97 1.14 -28.82
CA LYS A 710 50.56 0.80 -28.57
C LYS A 710 50.41 0.16 -27.22
N LYS A 711 49.41 0.57 -26.46
CA LYS A 711 49.05 -0.03 -25.18
C LYS A 711 47.58 -0.53 -25.20
N ILE A 712 47.32 -1.65 -24.52
CA ILE A 712 45.98 -2.27 -24.53
C ILE A 712 45.38 -2.21 -23.12
N TYR A 713 44.16 -1.70 -23.03
CA TYR A 713 43.46 -1.53 -21.76
C TYR A 713 42.07 -2.16 -21.78
N SER A 714 41.72 -2.84 -20.70
CA SER A 714 40.40 -3.41 -20.49
C SER A 714 39.52 -2.47 -19.63
N VAL A 715 38.35 -2.14 -20.13
CA VAL A 715 37.36 -1.28 -19.46
C VAL A 715 36.21 -2.14 -18.96
N THR A 716 36.14 -2.38 -17.66
CA THR A 716 35.12 -3.24 -17.05
C THR A 716 33.80 -2.50 -16.79
N CYS A 717 32.65 -3.21 -16.78
CA CYS A 717 31.34 -2.62 -16.51
C CYS A 717 31.05 -2.42 -15.01
N SER A 718 31.75 -3.12 -14.12
CA SER A 718 31.60 -3.01 -12.68
C SER A 718 32.91 -2.47 -12.07
N GLY A 719 32.78 -1.41 -11.26
CA GLY A 719 33.91 -0.82 -10.57
C GLY A 719 34.56 0.36 -11.30
N SER A 720 35.51 1.00 -10.67
CA SER A 720 36.24 2.17 -11.16
C SER A 720 37.55 1.84 -11.88
N SER A 721 37.79 0.58 -12.23
CA SER A 721 39.06 0.10 -12.78
C SER A 721 39.14 0.07 -14.31
N VAL A 722 40.28 0.46 -14.85
CA VAL A 722 40.72 0.21 -16.22
C VAL A 722 42.00 -0.57 -16.14
N GLY A 723 42.02 -1.79 -16.66
CA GLY A 723 43.18 -2.67 -16.61
C GLY A 723 43.96 -2.66 -17.94
N MET A 724 45.29 -2.55 -17.89
CA MET A 724 46.09 -2.74 -19.10
C MET A 724 46.25 -4.25 -19.40
N VAL A 725 46.03 -4.66 -20.60
CA VAL A 725 46.13 -6.04 -21.05
C VAL A 725 47.38 -6.18 -21.91
N ILE A 726 48.24 -7.12 -21.53
CA ILE A 726 49.40 -7.45 -22.36
C ILE A 726 49.27 -8.90 -22.80
N TYR A 727 49.06 -9.09 -24.11
CA TYR A 727 49.12 -10.42 -24.74
C TYR A 727 50.55 -10.71 -25.18
N ARG A 728 51.13 -11.78 -24.65
CA ARG A 728 52.28 -12.44 -25.29
C ARG A 728 51.76 -13.51 -26.21
N GLY A 729 51.50 -13.18 -27.46
CA GLY A 729 51.31 -14.18 -28.50
C GLY A 729 52.64 -14.83 -28.81
N LYS A 730 52.71 -16.16 -28.76
CA LYS A 730 53.64 -16.88 -29.62
C LYS A 730 53.29 -16.44 -31.04
N SER A 731 54.31 -16.07 -31.80
CA SER A 731 54.17 -15.81 -33.22
C SER A 731 53.41 -16.94 -33.90
N ASN A 732 52.20 -16.69 -34.27
CA ASN A 732 51.30 -17.33 -35.21
C ASN A 732 49.89 -17.32 -34.63
N ALA A 733 49.27 -16.15 -34.71
CA ALA A 733 47.87 -16.02 -34.97
C ALA A 733 47.55 -14.53 -35.08
N GLU A 734 47.38 -14.07 -36.26
CA GLU A 734 46.41 -13.03 -36.51
C GLU A 734 45.09 -13.49 -35.89
N GLN A 735 44.70 -12.89 -34.83
CA GLN A 735 43.31 -12.89 -34.46
C GLN A 735 42.97 -11.67 -33.59
N HIS A 736 42.23 -10.87 -34.19
CA HIS A 736 41.39 -9.79 -33.68
C HIS A 736 40.99 -9.95 -32.21
N ILE A 737 41.39 -9.06 -31.45
CA ILE A 737 40.58 -8.55 -30.34
C ILE A 737 40.60 -7.03 -30.39
#